data_64fe9bac94f4256c101e78e4ec042eed
#
_entry.id   64fe9bac94f4256c101e78e4ec042eed
#
_cell.length_a   1.000
_cell.length_b   1.000
_cell.length_c   1.000
_cell.angle_alpha   90.00
_cell.angle_beta   90.00
_cell.angle_gamma   90.00
#
_symmetry.space_group_name_H-M   'P 1'
#
loop_
_entity.id
_entity.type
_entity.pdbx_description
1 polymer ?
#
loop_
_entity_poly.entity_id
_entity_poly.type
_entity_poly.pdbx_seq_one_letter_code
_entity_poly.pdbx_strand_id
1 'polypeptide(L)'
;MGKSLEEMCRLVTGRGTWHIGDIHVSDGPHGIRAQEDGAKNNDSYEATCFPTASSAACSWNKELIGKMGEGLAQEAKALGVSVVLGPGVNMKRSPLCGRNFEYYSEDPFLTGELASSYIIAMQECGVGTSLKHFAGNSQETHRMTSNSMIDERALHEIYLRAFEKAVKKAKPATIMASYNYLNGLPACENKHLLTDILRNDWKYEGLVMSDWGACVDLPECISAGMDVEMPDSCGNHYDEIWNIAATNPCFMKKLECSVDRIERLNDRYKSNVIQSRGKKNIPDPIREKNHKLAEQIAEESIVLLKNDGFFPLGEIKEILMIGELADKPRIQGGGSSHIHTTRITSFIEQFEEYGIKVRYARGYKNTSFKRDAKLEKEAIRKAIEAKEYDIPVLFFGGLTDIAEGEGYDRESFDLPENQILLLKKLLEVNDKIGFLSFGGSPYDMELPSKCKALLHLYLGGEAVAGACVKIILGLSNPSGKLAESIPYSEKDVPSYGYFAKQEGQNRHLDEVEYRESIFVGYRYYDTFHVPVRYCFGYGLSYTEFEYADLHIKTGDDEKIHISFEVKNIGSIAGSEISEIYVKNPDADFLRTNKELRGFAKTFLNPGERKQMDVVLDDRAFQVYQNGEFQVIGGEYEIQVGASLNDIRLTGKMDITGTEMNVLLKKSTGVPLSETDFYSIYQETRTHFSDLKPGEFTTKNSLRQMQEYSRLVRRWIKLGKILVRLMYFPKSLRDPEARMMLEGILEGNIDSVCNQSGGIIKKKTMSRIVASANRRKTV
;
A
#
# COMPACT_ATOMS: atom_id res chain seq x y z
N MET A 1 -16.33 28.95 26.90
CA MET A 1 -16.50 30.12 26.01
C MET A 1 -16.21 29.64 24.61
N GLY A 2 -17.08 29.93 23.63
CA GLY A 2 -16.83 29.55 22.24
C GLY A 2 -15.60 30.26 21.69
N LYS A 3 -14.88 29.61 20.76
CA LYS A 3 -13.76 30.24 20.07
C LYS A 3 -14.21 31.41 19.19
N SER A 4 -13.36 32.38 19.03
CA SER A 4 -13.57 33.46 18.06
C SER A 4 -13.49 32.92 16.63
N LEU A 5 -14.12 33.59 15.67
CA LEU A 5 -14.05 33.21 14.26
C LEU A 5 -12.58 33.15 13.78
N GLU A 6 -11.73 34.05 14.29
CA GLU A 6 -10.29 34.01 13.99
C GLU A 6 -9.61 32.73 14.44
N GLU A 7 -9.86 32.29 15.67
CA GLU A 7 -9.30 31.03 16.20
C GLU A 7 -9.82 29.81 15.41
N MET A 8 -11.09 29.81 15.03
CA MET A 8 -11.66 28.74 14.22
C MET A 8 -11.02 28.64 12.85
N CYS A 9 -10.86 29.75 12.14
CA CYS A 9 -10.18 29.79 10.83
C CYS A 9 -8.74 29.29 10.92
N ARG A 10 -8.01 29.66 12.00
CA ARG A 10 -6.63 29.19 12.22
C ARG A 10 -6.54 27.70 12.50
N LEU A 11 -7.51 27.10 13.16
CA LEU A 11 -7.48 25.67 13.50
C LEU A 11 -7.66 24.78 12.28
N VAL A 12 -8.53 25.15 11.35
CA VAL A 12 -8.82 24.34 10.16
C VAL A 12 -7.76 24.47 9.05
N THR A 13 -6.83 25.45 9.17
CA THR A 13 -5.69 25.58 8.25
C THR A 13 -4.44 24.82 8.70
N GLY A 14 -4.52 24.02 9.76
CA GLY A 14 -3.36 23.34 10.33
C GLY A 14 -2.36 24.30 10.99
N ARG A 15 -1.18 23.79 11.35
CA ARG A 15 -0.08 24.62 11.87
C ARG A 15 1.27 24.03 11.46
N GLY A 16 1.99 24.75 10.63
CA GLY A 16 3.25 24.25 10.05
C GLY A 16 3.05 23.02 9.19
N THR A 17 4.04 22.15 9.16
CA THR A 17 3.99 20.94 8.34
C THR A 17 3.34 19.77 9.07
N TRP A 18 3.49 19.68 10.40
CA TRP A 18 3.23 18.47 11.16
C TRP A 18 2.29 18.64 12.35
N HIS A 19 1.54 19.73 12.45
CA HIS A 19 0.67 19.97 13.60
C HIS A 19 -0.79 20.25 13.22
N ILE A 20 -1.69 19.69 14.02
CA ILE A 20 -3.11 20.01 14.03
C ILE A 20 -3.45 20.53 15.42
N GLY A 21 -3.63 21.86 15.55
CA GLY A 21 -3.73 22.49 16.86
C GLY A 21 -2.45 22.25 17.69
N ASP A 22 -2.58 21.55 18.81
CA ASP A 22 -1.46 21.27 19.74
C ASP A 22 -0.85 19.87 19.59
N ILE A 23 -1.34 19.05 18.68
CA ILE A 23 -0.83 17.68 18.47
C ILE A 23 0.14 17.61 17.31
N HIS A 24 1.11 16.68 17.42
CA HIS A 24 2.07 16.37 16.37
C HIS A 24 1.61 15.14 15.60
N VAL A 25 1.49 15.23 14.29
CA VAL A 25 1.23 14.13 13.38
C VAL A 25 2.52 13.73 12.67
N SER A 26 2.70 12.48 12.33
CA SER A 26 3.93 11.99 11.68
C SER A 26 3.65 10.88 10.69
N ASP A 27 4.35 10.88 9.58
CA ASP A 27 4.44 9.71 8.71
C ASP A 27 4.99 8.50 9.47
N GLY A 28 4.76 7.31 8.92
CA GLY A 28 5.36 6.10 9.45
C GLY A 28 4.41 4.92 9.64
N PRO A 29 3.78 4.38 8.56
CA PRO A 29 2.90 3.22 8.68
C PRO A 29 3.65 1.94 9.10
N HIS A 30 4.97 1.87 8.89
CA HIS A 30 5.83 0.74 9.30
C HIS A 30 7.08 1.14 10.10
N GLY A 31 7.10 2.36 10.65
CA GLY A 31 8.16 2.95 11.48
C GLY A 31 7.87 4.44 11.66
N ILE A 32 8.29 5.06 12.75
CA ILE A 32 7.95 6.46 13.01
C ILE A 32 8.93 7.39 12.30
N ARG A 33 8.42 8.25 11.42
CA ARG A 33 9.22 9.27 10.71
C ARG A 33 9.00 10.65 11.30
N ALA A 34 9.23 10.79 12.60
CA ALA A 34 9.05 12.08 13.27
C ALA A 34 10.07 13.13 12.79
N GLN A 35 9.58 14.31 12.40
CA GLN A 35 10.37 15.44 11.93
C GLN A 35 9.97 16.70 12.69
N GLU A 36 10.93 17.65 12.81
CA GLU A 36 10.65 19.00 13.29
C GLU A 36 10.16 19.91 12.14
N ASP A 37 9.37 20.93 12.47
CA ASP A 37 9.01 21.94 11.48
C ASP A 37 10.26 22.65 10.94
N GLY A 38 10.38 22.72 9.62
CA GLY A 38 11.53 23.28 8.93
C GLY A 38 12.72 22.33 8.78
N ALA A 39 12.61 21.07 9.22
CA ALA A 39 13.62 20.04 8.93
C ALA A 39 13.80 19.85 7.41
N LYS A 40 15.03 19.56 7.00
CA LYS A 40 15.27 19.16 5.60
C LYS A 40 14.62 17.81 5.30
N ASN A 41 14.30 17.55 4.05
CA ASN A 41 13.79 16.26 3.64
C ASN A 41 14.67 15.14 4.21
N ASN A 42 14.03 14.15 4.83
CA ASN A 42 14.64 13.00 5.53
C ASN A 42 15.45 13.29 6.81
N ASP A 43 15.38 14.47 7.36
CA ASP A 43 15.94 14.77 8.67
C ASP A 43 14.96 14.33 9.77
N SER A 44 14.63 13.03 9.80
CA SER A 44 13.75 12.42 10.82
C SER A 44 14.57 11.79 11.93
N TYR A 45 13.94 11.67 13.11
CA TYR A 45 14.52 10.87 14.19
C TYR A 45 14.64 9.40 13.80
N GLU A 46 15.67 8.75 14.33
CA GLU A 46 15.84 7.31 14.13
C GLU A 46 14.73 6.52 14.82
N ALA A 47 14.20 5.50 14.13
CA ALA A 47 13.14 4.63 14.62
C ALA A 47 13.28 3.22 14.06
N THR A 48 12.60 2.24 14.65
CA THR A 48 12.55 0.87 14.12
C THR A 48 11.82 0.84 12.78
N CYS A 49 12.45 0.24 11.78
CA CYS A 49 11.83 -0.05 10.50
C CYS A 49 11.25 -1.47 10.50
N PHE A 50 9.94 -1.57 10.74
CA PHE A 50 9.21 -2.83 10.64
C PHE A 50 9.02 -3.25 9.18
N PRO A 51 8.63 -4.51 8.90
CA PRO A 51 8.19 -4.92 7.57
C PRO A 51 7.09 -4.01 7.01
N THR A 52 7.18 -3.68 5.73
CA THR A 52 6.14 -2.88 5.05
C THR A 52 4.80 -3.61 5.03
N ALA A 53 3.70 -2.91 4.76
CA ALA A 53 2.37 -3.51 4.75
C ALA A 53 2.27 -4.69 3.77
N SER A 54 2.88 -4.61 2.58
CA SER A 54 2.92 -5.72 1.61
C SER A 54 3.64 -6.96 2.13
N SER A 55 4.71 -6.79 2.91
CA SER A 55 5.40 -7.88 3.58
C SER A 55 4.58 -8.40 4.74
N ALA A 56 4.19 -7.54 5.68
CA ALA A 56 3.48 -7.90 6.90
C ALA A 56 2.13 -8.61 6.62
N ALA A 57 1.46 -8.28 5.51
CA ALA A 57 0.23 -8.94 5.09
C ALA A 57 0.43 -10.44 4.83
N CYS A 58 1.59 -10.85 4.35
CA CYS A 58 1.91 -12.25 4.10
C CYS A 58 1.99 -13.11 5.37
N SER A 59 2.05 -12.48 6.55
CA SER A 59 1.93 -13.21 7.82
C SER A 59 0.54 -13.75 8.08
N TRP A 60 -0.51 -13.13 7.54
CA TRP A 60 -1.93 -13.44 7.81
C TRP A 60 -2.25 -13.50 9.32
N ASN A 61 -1.51 -12.75 10.13
CA ASN A 61 -1.55 -12.81 11.58
C ASN A 61 -2.02 -11.49 12.20
N LYS A 62 -3.32 -11.42 12.53
CA LYS A 62 -3.94 -10.21 13.12
C LYS A 62 -3.30 -9.82 14.45
N GLU A 63 -2.96 -10.81 15.28
CA GLU A 63 -2.34 -10.56 16.59
C GLU A 63 -0.94 -9.95 16.43
N LEU A 64 -0.15 -10.47 15.50
CA LEU A 64 1.20 -9.98 15.22
C LEU A 64 1.19 -8.56 14.66
N ILE A 65 0.22 -8.24 13.78
CA ILE A 65 0.02 -6.87 13.28
C ILE A 65 -0.43 -5.93 14.42
N GLY A 66 -1.22 -6.42 15.37
CA GLY A 66 -1.55 -5.67 16.60
C GLY A 66 -0.29 -5.36 17.41
N LYS A 67 0.58 -6.34 17.65
CA LYS A 67 1.88 -6.13 18.34
C LYS A 67 2.78 -5.11 17.61
N MET A 68 2.77 -5.11 16.28
CA MET A 68 3.44 -4.05 15.50
C MET A 68 2.87 -2.67 15.83
N GLY A 69 1.54 -2.53 15.88
CA GLY A 69 0.87 -1.29 16.31
C GLY A 69 1.27 -0.84 17.72
N GLU A 70 1.37 -1.77 18.68
CA GLU A 70 1.84 -1.46 20.04
C GLU A 70 3.30 -0.96 20.05
N GLY A 71 4.18 -1.63 19.27
CA GLY A 71 5.59 -1.24 19.14
C GLY A 71 5.75 0.17 18.56
N LEU A 72 5.03 0.46 17.49
CA LEU A 72 4.98 1.78 16.86
C LEU A 72 4.45 2.85 17.84
N ALA A 73 3.40 2.54 18.61
CA ALA A 73 2.86 3.47 19.60
C ALA A 73 3.85 3.78 20.72
N GLN A 74 4.68 2.83 21.16
CA GLN A 74 5.72 3.07 22.15
C GLN A 74 6.78 4.05 21.62
N GLU A 75 7.22 3.90 20.37
CA GLU A 75 8.17 4.81 19.73
C GLU A 75 7.55 6.18 19.45
N ALA A 76 6.30 6.22 18.95
CA ALA A 76 5.57 7.46 18.71
C ALA A 76 5.49 8.34 19.97
N LYS A 77 5.16 7.75 21.12
CA LYS A 77 5.14 8.45 22.42
C LYS A 77 6.51 8.98 22.82
N ALA A 78 7.56 8.17 22.65
CA ALA A 78 8.93 8.58 22.96
C ALA A 78 9.37 9.78 22.11
N LEU A 79 8.88 9.89 20.87
CA LEU A 79 9.17 10.97 19.93
C LEU A 79 8.14 12.12 20.00
N GLY A 80 7.12 12.03 20.84
CA GLY A 80 6.09 13.06 21.00
C GLY A 80 5.08 13.13 19.87
N VAL A 81 4.91 12.04 19.14
CA VAL A 81 3.90 11.90 18.08
C VAL A 81 2.56 11.54 18.67
N SER A 82 1.53 12.26 18.30
CA SER A 82 0.16 12.08 18.75
C SER A 82 -0.68 11.20 17.82
N VAL A 83 -0.47 11.35 16.51
CA VAL A 83 -1.18 10.59 15.47
C VAL A 83 -0.16 10.13 14.42
N VAL A 84 -0.19 8.84 14.11
CA VAL A 84 0.61 8.25 13.03
C VAL A 84 -0.22 8.22 11.74
N LEU A 85 0.36 8.69 10.64
CA LEU A 85 -0.26 8.77 9.32
C LEU A 85 -0.21 7.38 8.64
N GLY A 86 -1.06 6.50 9.10
CA GLY A 86 -1.19 5.11 8.66
C GLY A 86 -2.30 4.40 9.44
N PRO A 87 -2.69 3.19 9.00
CA PRO A 87 -2.13 2.42 7.88
C PRO A 87 -2.71 2.84 6.52
N GLY A 88 -1.99 2.49 5.44
CA GLY A 88 -2.48 2.59 4.07
C GLY A 88 -3.28 1.34 3.68
N VAL A 89 -4.49 1.53 3.08
CA VAL A 89 -5.41 0.43 2.78
C VAL A 89 -5.97 0.47 1.36
N ASN A 90 -5.33 1.20 0.46
CA ASN A 90 -5.74 1.20 -0.95
C ASN A 90 -5.52 -0.19 -1.58
N MET A 91 -6.33 -0.50 -2.60
CA MET A 91 -6.25 -1.78 -3.29
C MET A 91 -5.06 -1.83 -4.27
N LYS A 92 -4.37 -2.96 -4.30
CA LYS A 92 -3.33 -3.25 -5.27
C LYS A 92 -3.96 -3.61 -6.62
N ARG A 93 -4.36 -2.56 -7.35
CA ARG A 93 -5.04 -2.67 -8.65
C ARG A 93 -4.12 -3.11 -9.78
N SER A 94 -2.89 -2.60 -9.77
CA SER A 94 -1.85 -2.91 -10.73
C SER A 94 -0.53 -3.18 -10.02
N PRO A 95 0.26 -4.18 -10.43
CA PRO A 95 1.60 -4.40 -9.87
C PRO A 95 2.56 -3.25 -10.15
N LEU A 96 2.23 -2.36 -11.09
CA LEU A 96 3.07 -1.21 -11.45
C LEU A 96 2.90 -0.01 -10.51
N CYS A 97 1.88 0.02 -9.65
CA CYS A 97 1.69 1.15 -8.73
C CYS A 97 2.89 1.30 -7.78
N GLY A 98 3.47 2.52 -7.76
CA GLY A 98 4.69 2.82 -7.03
C GLY A 98 4.59 2.67 -5.52
N ARG A 99 3.38 2.80 -4.94
CA ARG A 99 3.12 2.68 -3.49
C ARG A 99 2.54 1.33 -3.06
N ASN A 100 2.54 0.30 -3.90
CA ASN A 100 2.04 -1.02 -3.50
C ASN A 100 2.72 -1.58 -2.24
N PHE A 101 4.00 -1.25 -2.01
CA PHE A 101 4.71 -1.67 -0.80
C PHE A 101 4.03 -1.19 0.50
N GLU A 102 3.29 -0.07 0.45
CA GLU A 102 2.64 0.58 1.58
C GLU A 102 1.22 0.03 1.85
N TYR A 103 0.68 -0.79 0.93
CA TYR A 103 -0.65 -1.36 0.99
C TYR A 103 -0.60 -2.86 1.26
N TYR A 104 -1.58 -3.38 2.02
CA TYR A 104 -1.56 -4.77 2.48
C TYR A 104 -1.78 -5.78 1.35
N SER A 105 -2.91 -5.68 0.61
CA SER A 105 -3.35 -6.78 -0.24
C SER A 105 -4.15 -6.30 -1.47
N GLU A 106 -4.35 -7.19 -2.43
CA GLU A 106 -5.36 -7.08 -3.48
C GLU A 106 -6.78 -7.45 -2.98
N ASP A 107 -6.87 -7.99 -1.76
CA ASP A 107 -8.13 -8.37 -1.13
C ASP A 107 -8.56 -7.36 -0.06
N PRO A 108 -9.76 -6.74 -0.19
CA PRO A 108 -10.21 -5.72 0.74
C PRO A 108 -10.62 -6.29 2.12
N PHE A 109 -11.00 -7.59 2.22
CA PHE A 109 -11.32 -8.22 3.48
C PHE A 109 -10.06 -8.43 4.32
N LEU A 110 -9.00 -9.05 3.75
CA LEU A 110 -7.70 -9.23 4.40
C LEU A 110 -7.11 -7.89 4.83
N THR A 111 -7.11 -6.91 3.91
CA THR A 111 -6.63 -5.54 4.18
C THR A 111 -7.36 -4.92 5.37
N GLY A 112 -8.70 -4.99 5.39
CA GLY A 112 -9.51 -4.40 6.47
C GLY A 112 -9.31 -5.09 7.82
N GLU A 113 -9.12 -6.42 7.86
CA GLU A 113 -8.85 -7.17 9.09
C GLU A 113 -7.50 -6.79 9.70
N LEU A 114 -6.43 -6.77 8.88
CA LEU A 114 -5.09 -6.43 9.35
C LEU A 114 -4.99 -4.96 9.77
N ALA A 115 -5.54 -4.04 8.97
CA ALA A 115 -5.58 -2.62 9.30
C ALA A 115 -6.37 -2.35 10.59
N SER A 116 -7.48 -3.05 10.81
CA SER A 116 -8.25 -2.92 12.05
C SER A 116 -7.43 -3.31 13.27
N SER A 117 -6.68 -4.42 13.20
CA SER A 117 -5.83 -4.87 14.31
C SER A 117 -4.72 -3.87 14.63
N TYR A 118 -4.08 -3.32 13.60
CA TYR A 118 -3.08 -2.25 13.73
C TYR A 118 -3.66 -1.02 14.44
N ILE A 119 -4.82 -0.52 13.97
CA ILE A 119 -5.47 0.69 14.49
C ILE A 119 -5.89 0.51 15.95
N ILE A 120 -6.55 -0.60 16.26
CA ILE A 120 -7.03 -0.90 17.62
C ILE A 120 -5.85 -0.88 18.60
N ALA A 121 -4.82 -1.67 18.34
CA ALA A 121 -3.67 -1.80 19.23
C ALA A 121 -2.92 -0.48 19.45
N MET A 122 -2.72 0.30 18.38
CA MET A 122 -2.07 1.60 18.48
C MET A 122 -2.90 2.60 19.29
N GLN A 123 -4.21 2.65 19.07
CA GLN A 123 -5.11 3.58 19.78
C GLN A 123 -5.34 3.18 21.23
N GLU A 124 -5.37 1.89 21.57
CA GLU A 124 -5.38 1.40 22.96
C GLU A 124 -4.10 1.79 23.70
N CYS A 125 -2.97 1.87 23.01
CA CYS A 125 -1.74 2.43 23.54
C CYS A 125 -1.75 3.98 23.61
N GLY A 126 -2.84 4.68 23.25
CA GLY A 126 -2.98 6.13 23.38
C GLY A 126 -2.28 6.93 22.28
N VAL A 127 -2.06 6.37 21.10
CA VAL A 127 -1.60 7.05 19.90
C VAL A 127 -2.68 6.93 18.82
N GLY A 128 -3.07 8.05 18.22
CA GLY A 128 -4.06 8.07 17.15
C GLY A 128 -3.49 7.54 15.83
N THR A 129 -4.38 7.14 14.94
CA THR A 129 -4.04 6.67 13.59
C THR A 129 -4.77 7.50 12.54
N SER A 130 -4.18 7.62 11.35
CA SER A 130 -4.82 8.22 10.18
C SER A 130 -4.94 7.19 9.08
N LEU A 131 -6.14 6.65 8.90
CA LEU A 131 -6.43 5.67 7.84
C LEU A 131 -6.36 6.35 6.46
N LYS A 132 -5.55 5.80 5.53
CA LYS A 132 -5.22 6.46 4.26
C LYS A 132 -5.15 5.50 3.07
N HIS A 133 -5.28 5.98 1.83
CA HIS A 133 -5.65 7.31 1.35
C HIS A 133 -7.09 7.25 0.82
N PHE A 134 -8.01 7.99 1.36
CA PHE A 134 -9.46 7.88 1.13
C PHE A 134 -9.91 8.80 -0.02
N ALA A 135 -10.26 8.27 -1.24
CA ALA A 135 -10.20 6.89 -1.67
C ALA A 135 -9.83 6.79 -3.16
N GLY A 136 -9.58 5.57 -3.62
CA GLY A 136 -9.34 5.31 -5.05
C GLY A 136 -7.95 5.73 -5.55
N ASN A 137 -6.99 5.98 -4.66
CA ASN A 137 -5.60 6.32 -5.01
C ASN A 137 -4.78 5.04 -5.23
N SER A 138 -4.96 4.40 -6.41
CA SER A 138 -4.31 3.13 -6.76
C SER A 138 -3.26 3.29 -7.86
N GLN A 139 -2.78 4.51 -8.12
CA GLN A 139 -1.67 4.85 -9.00
C GLN A 139 -0.97 6.13 -8.52
N GLU A 140 0.30 6.29 -8.91
CA GLU A 140 1.12 7.44 -8.54
C GLU A 140 1.29 8.44 -9.69
N THR A 141 1.28 7.96 -10.93
CA THR A 141 1.37 8.82 -12.12
C THR A 141 0.15 9.74 -12.19
N HIS A 142 0.39 11.04 -12.26
CA HIS A 142 -0.63 12.11 -12.27
C HIS A 142 -1.58 12.08 -11.06
N ARG A 143 -1.12 11.56 -9.91
CA ARG A 143 -1.97 11.34 -8.72
C ARG A 143 -2.73 12.59 -8.23
N MET A 144 -2.21 13.79 -8.49
CA MET A 144 -2.84 15.05 -8.08
C MET A 144 -3.84 15.61 -9.11
N THR A 145 -3.91 15.02 -10.30
CA THR A 145 -4.79 15.49 -11.39
C THR A 145 -5.62 14.35 -12.02
N SER A 146 -5.29 13.09 -11.72
CA SER A 146 -6.01 11.96 -12.28
C SER A 146 -7.39 11.77 -11.63
N ASN A 147 -8.36 11.43 -12.46
CA ASN A 147 -9.71 11.08 -12.06
C ASN A 147 -9.89 9.56 -12.08
N SER A 148 -10.02 8.96 -10.91
CA SER A 148 -10.36 7.54 -10.76
C SER A 148 -11.84 7.35 -11.04
N MET A 149 -12.16 6.83 -12.23
CA MET A 149 -13.52 6.56 -12.67
C MET A 149 -13.90 5.14 -12.28
N ILE A 150 -14.70 5.01 -11.23
CA ILE A 150 -15.04 3.73 -10.58
C ILE A 150 -16.56 3.59 -10.53
N ASP A 151 -17.09 2.48 -11.06
CA ASP A 151 -18.52 2.19 -10.90
C ASP A 151 -18.89 1.98 -9.44
N GLU A 152 -20.14 2.29 -9.08
CA GLU A 152 -20.63 2.28 -7.69
C GLU A 152 -20.46 0.91 -7.01
N ARG A 153 -20.65 -0.18 -7.73
CA ARG A 153 -20.48 -1.51 -7.17
C ARG A 153 -19.02 -1.79 -6.82
N ALA A 154 -18.10 -1.54 -7.74
CA ALA A 154 -16.66 -1.68 -7.49
C ALA A 154 -16.18 -0.71 -6.40
N LEU A 155 -16.71 0.52 -6.39
CA LEU A 155 -16.38 1.50 -5.36
C LEU A 155 -16.69 0.93 -3.96
N HIS A 156 -17.89 0.40 -3.73
CA HIS A 156 -18.30 -0.10 -2.42
C HIS A 156 -17.77 -1.49 -2.08
N GLU A 157 -17.73 -2.44 -3.03
CA GLU A 157 -17.30 -3.82 -2.76
C GLU A 157 -15.77 -3.97 -2.69
N ILE A 158 -15.01 -3.12 -3.39
CA ILE A 158 -13.54 -3.24 -3.51
C ILE A 158 -12.82 -2.05 -2.87
N TYR A 159 -13.01 -0.83 -3.41
CA TYR A 159 -12.15 0.31 -3.07
C TYR A 159 -12.45 0.96 -1.73
N LEU A 160 -13.70 0.90 -1.28
CA LEU A 160 -14.12 1.42 0.03
C LEU A 160 -14.23 0.34 1.11
N ARG A 161 -14.27 -0.96 0.74
CA ARG A 161 -14.56 -2.04 1.69
C ARG A 161 -13.56 -2.15 2.85
N ALA A 162 -12.26 -1.99 2.58
CA ALA A 162 -11.22 -2.01 3.63
C ALA A 162 -11.38 -0.82 4.58
N PHE A 163 -11.68 0.36 4.06
CA PHE A 163 -11.98 1.56 4.84
C PHE A 163 -13.24 1.38 5.69
N GLU A 164 -14.35 0.91 5.11
CA GLU A 164 -15.59 0.63 5.84
C GLU A 164 -15.34 -0.28 7.04
N LYS A 165 -14.61 -1.38 6.81
CA LYS A 165 -14.30 -2.36 7.84
C LYS A 165 -13.46 -1.74 8.96
N ALA A 166 -12.41 -1.01 8.64
CA ALA A 166 -11.56 -0.34 9.61
C ALA A 166 -12.31 0.76 10.39
N VAL A 167 -13.15 1.55 9.72
CA VAL A 167 -13.96 2.58 10.35
C VAL A 167 -14.96 1.98 11.34
N LYS A 168 -15.71 0.94 10.93
CA LYS A 168 -16.72 0.32 11.79
C LYS A 168 -16.13 -0.48 12.95
N LYS A 169 -15.00 -1.18 12.71
CA LYS A 169 -14.39 -2.08 13.69
C LYS A 169 -13.41 -1.37 14.62
N ALA A 170 -12.56 -0.48 14.07
CA ALA A 170 -11.43 0.11 14.79
C ALA A 170 -11.59 1.61 15.09
N LYS A 171 -12.50 2.31 14.42
CA LYS A 171 -12.78 3.74 14.63
C LYS A 171 -11.50 4.59 14.64
N PRO A 172 -10.75 4.68 13.52
CA PRO A 172 -9.50 5.44 13.46
C PRO A 172 -9.72 6.88 13.92
N ALA A 173 -8.72 7.45 14.59
CA ALA A 173 -8.79 8.82 15.14
C ALA A 173 -8.98 9.84 14.02
N THR A 174 -8.29 9.61 12.89
CA THR A 174 -8.37 10.46 11.70
C THR A 174 -8.43 9.62 10.43
N ILE A 175 -8.90 10.23 9.34
CA ILE A 175 -8.85 9.71 7.96
C ILE A 175 -8.18 10.76 7.09
N MET A 176 -7.33 10.33 6.15
CA MET A 176 -6.68 11.19 5.18
C MET A 176 -7.35 11.07 3.82
N ALA A 177 -7.97 12.16 3.34
CA ALA A 177 -8.52 12.25 2.00
C ALA A 177 -7.40 12.29 0.96
N SER A 178 -7.54 11.54 -0.13
CA SER A 178 -6.49 11.29 -1.12
C SER A 178 -6.27 12.47 -2.09
N TYR A 179 -5.18 12.39 -2.85
CA TYR A 179 -4.81 13.39 -3.85
C TYR A 179 -5.73 13.44 -5.07
N ASN A 180 -6.19 12.26 -5.53
CA ASN A 180 -6.85 12.09 -6.81
C ASN A 180 -8.29 12.63 -6.83
N TYR A 181 -8.79 12.83 -8.01
CA TYR A 181 -10.22 12.97 -8.24
C TYR A 181 -10.87 11.59 -8.18
N LEU A 182 -12.07 11.54 -7.65
CA LEU A 182 -12.93 10.35 -7.64
C LEU A 182 -14.26 10.70 -8.30
N ASN A 183 -14.54 10.03 -9.41
CA ASN A 183 -15.78 10.23 -10.17
C ASN A 183 -16.07 11.72 -10.46
N GLY A 184 -15.03 12.45 -10.88
CA GLY A 184 -15.15 13.83 -11.34
C GLY A 184 -14.89 14.92 -10.29
N LEU A 185 -14.78 14.58 -8.99
CA LEU A 185 -14.53 15.55 -7.92
C LEU A 185 -13.22 15.24 -7.18
N PRO A 186 -12.45 16.26 -6.77
CA PRO A 186 -11.33 16.05 -5.86
C PRO A 186 -11.80 15.28 -4.62
N ALA A 187 -11.05 14.28 -4.17
CA ALA A 187 -11.45 13.48 -3.01
C ALA A 187 -11.72 14.36 -1.76
N CYS A 188 -10.96 15.45 -1.59
CA CYS A 188 -11.15 16.41 -0.51
C CYS A 188 -12.43 17.24 -0.63
N GLU A 189 -12.97 17.42 -1.84
CA GLU A 189 -14.18 18.22 -2.14
C GLU A 189 -15.40 17.31 -2.45
N ASN A 190 -15.24 15.99 -2.34
CA ASN A 190 -16.28 15.03 -2.70
C ASN A 190 -17.28 14.80 -1.55
N LYS A 191 -18.41 15.52 -1.61
CA LYS A 191 -19.47 15.41 -0.61
C LYS A 191 -20.08 14.00 -0.53
N HIS A 192 -20.25 13.30 -1.66
CA HIS A 192 -20.75 11.93 -1.66
C HIS A 192 -19.81 11.01 -0.85
N LEU A 193 -18.49 11.11 -1.09
CA LEU A 193 -17.49 10.34 -0.38
C LEU A 193 -17.41 10.70 1.12
N LEU A 194 -17.24 12.00 1.43
CA LEU A 194 -16.90 12.45 2.78
C LEU A 194 -18.13 12.62 3.69
N THR A 195 -19.26 13.04 3.15
CA THR A 195 -20.49 13.26 3.94
C THR A 195 -21.45 12.10 3.81
N ASP A 196 -21.84 11.72 2.59
CA ASP A 196 -22.93 10.78 2.44
C ASP A 196 -22.48 9.37 2.85
N ILE A 197 -21.37 8.87 2.32
CA ILE A 197 -20.83 7.55 2.67
C ILE A 197 -20.17 7.57 4.06
N LEU A 198 -19.13 8.40 4.25
CA LEU A 198 -18.32 8.32 5.46
C LEU A 198 -19.05 8.76 6.71
N ARG A 199 -19.72 9.94 6.68
CA ARG A 199 -20.39 10.49 7.86
C ARG A 199 -21.78 9.89 8.05
N ASN A 200 -22.59 9.81 6.97
CA ASN A 200 -23.99 9.42 7.10
C ASN A 200 -24.17 7.90 7.15
N ASP A 201 -23.53 7.12 6.25
CA ASP A 201 -23.72 5.66 6.20
C ASP A 201 -22.85 4.94 7.23
N TRP A 202 -21.57 5.28 7.31
CA TRP A 202 -20.64 4.61 8.24
C TRP A 202 -20.62 5.21 9.63
N LYS A 203 -21.29 6.37 9.86
CA LYS A 203 -21.36 7.06 11.16
C LYS A 203 -20.00 7.44 11.72
N TYR A 204 -19.07 7.81 10.86
CA TYR A 204 -17.72 8.21 11.28
C TYR A 204 -17.72 9.57 11.96
N GLU A 205 -17.22 9.62 13.20
CA GLU A 205 -17.18 10.83 14.04
C GLU A 205 -15.78 11.45 14.17
N GLY A 206 -14.74 10.75 13.69
CA GLY A 206 -13.35 11.21 13.75
C GLY A 206 -13.06 12.36 12.80
N LEU A 207 -11.83 12.85 12.83
CA LEU A 207 -11.37 13.96 11.99
C LEU A 207 -11.01 13.49 10.58
N VAL A 208 -11.32 14.29 9.56
CA VAL A 208 -10.84 14.11 8.19
C VAL A 208 -9.84 15.21 7.85
N MET A 209 -8.62 14.80 7.49
CA MET A 209 -7.58 15.72 7.00
C MET A 209 -7.34 15.52 5.50
N SER A 210 -6.77 16.51 4.82
CA SER A 210 -6.25 16.33 3.47
C SER A 210 -4.94 15.55 3.48
N ASP A 211 -4.61 14.88 2.39
CA ASP A 211 -3.22 14.56 2.07
C ASP A 211 -2.42 15.88 1.83
N TRP A 212 -1.08 15.82 1.87
CA TRP A 212 -0.20 16.99 1.87
C TRP A 212 -0.31 17.81 0.58
N GLY A 213 -1.11 18.90 0.66
CA GLY A 213 -1.41 19.77 -0.48
C GLY A 213 -2.51 19.27 -1.41
N ALA A 214 -3.29 18.27 -1.01
CA ALA A 214 -4.46 17.81 -1.76
C ALA A 214 -5.64 18.80 -1.67
N CYS A 215 -5.68 19.64 -0.66
CA CYS A 215 -6.70 20.68 -0.51
C CYS A 215 -6.44 21.82 -1.49
N VAL A 216 -7.39 22.07 -2.39
CA VAL A 216 -7.31 23.16 -3.39
C VAL A 216 -8.21 24.33 -3.01
N ASP A 217 -9.43 24.02 -2.54
CA ASP A 217 -10.45 24.98 -2.15
C ASP A 217 -10.96 24.60 -0.76
N LEU A 218 -10.37 25.20 0.28
CA LEU A 218 -10.67 24.80 1.66
C LEU A 218 -12.13 25.04 2.06
N PRO A 219 -12.80 26.12 1.66
CA PRO A 219 -14.25 26.26 1.85
C PRO A 219 -15.08 25.13 1.26
N GLU A 220 -14.79 24.70 0.03
CA GLU A 220 -15.46 23.56 -0.60
C GLU A 220 -15.14 22.24 0.11
N CYS A 221 -13.87 22.04 0.52
CA CYS A 221 -13.46 20.86 1.30
C CYS A 221 -14.22 20.77 2.63
N ILE A 222 -14.32 21.86 3.40
CA ILE A 222 -15.12 21.91 4.66
C ILE A 222 -16.59 21.68 4.35
N SER A 223 -17.08 22.24 3.26
CA SER A 223 -18.47 22.04 2.84
C SER A 223 -18.78 20.59 2.47
N ALA A 224 -17.80 19.85 1.96
CA ALA A 224 -17.92 18.44 1.63
C ALA A 224 -17.77 17.51 2.85
N GLY A 225 -17.16 17.95 3.97
CA GLY A 225 -17.02 17.16 5.19
C GLY A 225 -15.59 16.91 5.65
N MET A 226 -14.57 17.53 5.00
CA MET A 226 -13.20 17.60 5.49
C MET A 226 -13.09 18.59 6.66
N ASP A 227 -12.14 18.40 7.56
CA ASP A 227 -12.03 19.20 8.79
C ASP A 227 -10.78 20.07 8.83
N VAL A 228 -9.67 19.66 8.22
CA VAL A 228 -8.40 20.37 8.26
C VAL A 228 -7.56 20.15 7.01
N GLU A 229 -6.96 21.21 6.49
CA GLU A 229 -5.94 21.09 5.44
C GLU A 229 -4.55 20.80 6.02
N MET A 230 -3.76 20.02 5.28
CA MET A 230 -2.36 19.74 5.58
C MET A 230 -1.50 19.91 4.31
N PRO A 231 -0.29 20.49 4.41
CA PRO A 231 0.21 21.28 5.52
C PRO A 231 -0.50 22.66 5.60
N ASP A 232 -0.15 23.47 6.60
CA ASP A 232 -0.61 24.87 6.69
C ASP A 232 -0.34 25.62 5.37
N SER A 233 -1.39 26.25 4.83
CA SER A 233 -1.34 27.04 3.60
C SER A 233 -0.68 28.41 3.77
N CYS A 234 -0.01 28.67 4.89
CA CYS A 234 0.62 29.96 5.22
C CYS A 234 -0.38 31.14 5.17
N GLY A 235 -1.62 30.89 5.58
CA GLY A 235 -2.69 31.90 5.64
C GLY A 235 -3.40 32.16 4.30
N ASN A 236 -3.06 31.42 3.22
CA ASN A 236 -3.67 31.67 1.90
C ASN A 236 -5.18 31.44 1.86
N HIS A 237 -5.71 30.51 2.67
CA HIS A 237 -7.14 30.21 2.74
C HIS A 237 -7.87 30.91 3.91
N TYR A 238 -7.14 31.63 4.77
CA TYR A 238 -7.71 32.26 5.97
C TYR A 238 -8.80 33.27 5.63
N ASP A 239 -8.50 34.22 4.73
CA ASP A 239 -9.43 35.27 4.34
C ASP A 239 -10.67 34.74 3.63
N GLU A 240 -10.51 33.65 2.85
CA GLU A 240 -11.61 32.97 2.14
C GLU A 240 -12.60 32.37 3.14
N ILE A 241 -12.10 31.59 4.11
CA ILE A 241 -12.93 30.99 5.17
C ILE A 241 -13.62 32.08 6.00
N TRP A 242 -12.87 33.09 6.42
CA TRP A 242 -13.38 34.21 7.22
C TRP A 242 -14.58 34.87 6.53
N ASN A 243 -14.40 35.26 5.26
CA ASN A 243 -15.43 35.98 4.51
C ASN A 243 -16.70 35.16 4.32
N ILE A 244 -16.56 33.87 4.05
CA ILE A 244 -17.71 33.00 3.87
C ILE A 244 -18.40 32.72 5.22
N ALA A 245 -17.65 32.40 6.26
CA ALA A 245 -18.20 32.12 7.58
C ALA A 245 -18.94 33.32 8.19
N ALA A 246 -18.41 34.55 7.98
CA ALA A 246 -19.04 35.77 8.46
C ALA A 246 -20.41 36.05 7.81
N THR A 247 -20.68 35.50 6.62
CA THR A 247 -21.88 35.84 5.83
C THR A 247 -22.80 34.65 5.58
N ASN A 248 -22.31 33.39 5.79
CA ASN A 248 -23.05 32.16 5.53
C ASN A 248 -23.23 31.31 6.80
N PRO A 249 -24.40 31.36 7.46
CA PRO A 249 -24.66 30.59 8.68
C PRO A 249 -24.59 29.06 8.50
N CYS A 250 -24.86 28.55 7.30
CA CYS A 250 -24.76 27.11 7.02
C CYS A 250 -23.29 26.69 6.98
N PHE A 251 -22.43 27.47 6.37
CA PHE A 251 -20.98 27.24 6.37
C PHE A 251 -20.39 27.39 7.78
N MET A 252 -20.84 28.40 8.53
CA MET A 252 -20.41 28.59 9.92
C MET A 252 -20.64 27.36 10.79
N LYS A 253 -21.81 26.70 10.68
CA LYS A 253 -22.08 25.44 11.39
C LYS A 253 -21.12 24.31 11.00
N LYS A 254 -20.75 24.20 9.74
CA LYS A 254 -19.80 23.19 9.27
C LYS A 254 -18.41 23.48 9.84
N LEU A 255 -17.98 24.73 9.83
CA LEU A 255 -16.72 25.19 10.44
C LEU A 255 -16.69 24.86 11.95
N GLU A 256 -17.77 25.14 12.69
CA GLU A 256 -17.91 24.78 14.10
C GLU A 256 -17.78 23.25 14.32
N CYS A 257 -18.41 22.43 13.49
CA CYS A 257 -18.27 20.98 13.55
C CYS A 257 -16.83 20.50 13.31
N SER A 258 -16.11 21.11 12.38
CA SER A 258 -14.70 20.81 12.12
C SER A 258 -13.81 21.17 13.31
N VAL A 259 -14.03 22.35 13.88
CA VAL A 259 -13.33 22.81 15.09
C VAL A 259 -13.58 21.88 16.27
N ASP A 260 -14.83 21.45 16.51
CA ASP A 260 -15.16 20.49 17.56
C ASP A 260 -14.41 19.16 17.41
N ARG A 261 -14.23 18.66 16.17
CA ARG A 261 -13.46 17.44 15.91
C ARG A 261 -11.98 17.64 16.17
N ILE A 262 -11.43 18.78 15.78
CA ILE A 262 -10.04 19.15 16.06
C ILE A 262 -9.81 19.24 17.58
N GLU A 263 -10.70 19.89 18.32
CA GLU A 263 -10.59 20.01 19.77
C GLU A 263 -10.67 18.64 20.46
N ARG A 264 -11.61 17.78 20.10
CA ARG A 264 -11.72 16.41 20.63
C ARG A 264 -10.46 15.60 20.35
N LEU A 265 -9.88 15.72 19.15
CA LEU A 265 -8.64 15.05 18.80
C LEU A 265 -7.47 15.57 19.67
N ASN A 266 -7.35 16.88 19.80
CA ASN A 266 -6.33 17.51 20.65
C ASN A 266 -6.46 17.08 22.10
N ASP A 267 -7.66 17.14 22.68
CA ASP A 267 -7.89 16.76 24.08
C ASP A 267 -7.53 15.30 24.35
N ARG A 268 -7.74 14.42 23.38
CA ARG A 268 -7.42 13.00 23.52
C ARG A 268 -5.92 12.72 23.45
N TYR A 269 -5.15 13.41 22.60
CA TYR A 269 -3.78 13.01 22.24
C TYR A 269 -2.68 14.03 22.58
N LYS A 270 -3.01 15.25 23.05
CA LYS A 270 -2.01 16.30 23.39
C LYS A 270 -1.00 15.90 24.49
N SER A 271 -1.34 14.92 25.32
CA SER A 271 -0.44 14.43 26.37
C SER A 271 0.88 13.89 25.83
N ASN A 272 0.89 13.30 24.63
CA ASN A 272 2.09 12.73 24.03
C ASN A 272 3.15 13.79 23.74
N VAL A 273 2.74 14.96 23.21
CA VAL A 273 3.64 16.10 22.96
C VAL A 273 4.20 16.66 24.28
N ILE A 274 3.38 16.74 25.32
CA ILE A 274 3.80 17.27 26.63
C ILE A 274 4.83 16.35 27.29
N GLN A 275 4.63 15.05 27.23
CA GLN A 275 5.51 14.05 27.84
C GLN A 275 6.90 13.99 27.18
N SER A 276 6.99 14.27 25.88
CA SER A 276 8.25 14.21 25.13
C SER A 276 9.09 15.50 25.17
N ARG A 277 8.60 16.58 25.80
CA ARG A 277 9.34 17.86 25.87
C ARG A 277 10.74 17.66 26.42
N GLY A 278 11.75 17.83 25.55
CA GLY A 278 13.18 17.78 25.88
C GLY A 278 13.86 16.42 25.75
N LYS A 279 13.15 15.34 25.34
CA LYS A 279 13.72 14.00 25.13
C LYS A 279 13.09 13.33 23.91
N LYS A 280 13.49 13.72 22.72
CA LYS A 280 13.06 13.03 21.49
C LYS A 280 14.05 11.93 21.12
N ASN A 281 14.07 10.88 21.90
CA ASN A 281 14.89 9.68 21.64
C ASN A 281 14.12 8.44 22.11
N ILE A 282 14.16 7.40 21.30
CA ILE A 282 13.58 6.11 21.67
C ILE A 282 14.56 5.39 22.61
N PRO A 283 14.12 4.98 23.82
CA PRO A 283 14.98 4.22 24.74
C PRO A 283 15.45 2.90 24.15
N ASP A 284 16.72 2.53 24.41
CA ASP A 284 17.33 1.31 23.91
C ASP A 284 16.50 0.03 24.21
N PRO A 285 15.90 -0.18 25.40
CA PRO A 285 15.06 -1.35 25.63
C PRO A 285 13.85 -1.45 24.70
N ILE A 286 13.29 -0.32 24.25
CA ILE A 286 12.19 -0.28 23.29
C ILE A 286 12.72 -0.64 21.90
N ARG A 287 13.86 -0.08 21.50
CA ARG A 287 14.51 -0.39 20.21
C ARG A 287 14.83 -1.89 20.10
N GLU A 288 15.46 -2.47 21.12
CA GLU A 288 15.80 -3.89 21.12
C GLU A 288 14.54 -4.80 21.09
N LYS A 289 13.51 -4.44 21.85
CA LYS A 289 12.22 -5.16 21.79
C LYS A 289 11.60 -5.09 20.40
N ASN A 290 11.55 -3.90 19.81
CA ASN A 290 10.94 -3.67 18.51
C ASN A 290 11.76 -4.28 17.37
N HIS A 291 13.09 -4.30 17.45
CA HIS A 291 13.94 -5.01 16.50
C HIS A 291 13.63 -6.51 16.46
N LYS A 292 13.50 -7.16 17.65
CA LYS A 292 13.12 -8.58 17.74
C LYS A 292 11.70 -8.82 17.21
N LEU A 293 10.78 -7.88 17.44
CA LEU A 293 9.44 -7.96 16.90
C LEU A 293 9.44 -7.80 15.38
N ALA A 294 10.25 -6.88 14.83
CA ALA A 294 10.43 -6.73 13.39
C ALA A 294 10.99 -8.01 12.76
N GLU A 295 11.94 -8.69 13.42
CA GLU A 295 12.45 -10.00 12.99
C GLU A 295 11.36 -11.07 12.99
N GLN A 296 10.55 -11.16 14.05
CA GLN A 296 9.43 -12.11 14.11
C GLN A 296 8.40 -11.86 13.02
N ILE A 297 8.03 -10.58 12.77
CA ILE A 297 7.09 -10.25 11.69
C ILE A 297 7.66 -10.65 10.33
N ALA A 298 8.95 -10.37 10.08
CA ALA A 298 9.61 -10.77 8.85
C ALA A 298 9.65 -12.30 8.69
N GLU A 299 9.96 -13.03 9.76
CA GLU A 299 10.02 -14.50 9.77
C GLU A 299 8.66 -15.13 9.40
N GLU A 300 7.56 -14.61 9.96
CA GLU A 300 6.21 -15.07 9.66
C GLU A 300 5.67 -14.60 8.30
N SER A 301 6.34 -13.63 7.67
CA SER A 301 5.91 -13.01 6.40
C SER A 301 6.67 -13.48 5.17
N ILE A 302 7.88 -14.02 5.33
CA ILE A 302 8.67 -14.55 4.21
C ILE A 302 7.95 -15.74 3.57
N VAL A 303 7.77 -15.67 2.24
CA VAL A 303 7.02 -16.67 1.47
C VAL A 303 7.96 -17.58 0.70
N LEU A 304 7.89 -18.88 0.94
CA LEU A 304 8.60 -19.88 0.14
C LEU A 304 7.76 -20.19 -1.11
N LEU A 305 8.18 -19.67 -2.26
CA LEU A 305 7.45 -19.82 -3.53
C LEU A 305 7.83 -21.08 -4.30
N LYS A 306 9.06 -21.55 -4.13
CA LYS A 306 9.55 -22.77 -4.78
C LYS A 306 10.64 -23.43 -3.94
N ASN A 307 10.67 -24.77 -3.90
CA ASN A 307 11.73 -25.53 -3.26
C ASN A 307 11.88 -26.91 -3.87
N ASP A 308 12.87 -27.09 -4.72
CA ASP A 308 13.23 -28.40 -5.31
C ASP A 308 14.26 -29.13 -4.40
N GLY A 309 13.99 -29.18 -3.09
CA GLY A 309 14.86 -29.80 -2.08
C GLY A 309 16.15 -29.03 -1.80
N PHE A 310 16.19 -27.73 -2.09
CA PHE A 310 17.35 -26.89 -1.84
C PHE A 310 17.37 -26.31 -0.43
N PHE A 311 16.24 -25.92 0.10
CA PHE A 311 16.06 -25.49 1.48
C PHE A 311 15.35 -26.56 2.31
N PRO A 312 15.63 -26.66 3.63
CA PRO A 312 16.70 -25.97 4.36
C PRO A 312 18.11 -26.47 3.98
N LEU A 313 19.11 -25.59 4.05
CA LEU A 313 20.50 -25.96 3.80
C LEU A 313 21.11 -26.81 4.92
N GLY A 314 20.51 -26.77 6.13
CA GLY A 314 21.03 -27.46 7.29
C GLY A 314 22.43 -26.97 7.71
N GLU A 315 23.27 -27.90 8.15
CA GLU A 315 24.65 -27.58 8.56
C GLU A 315 25.56 -27.40 7.35
N ILE A 316 25.92 -26.17 7.04
CA ILE A 316 26.86 -25.80 5.98
C ILE A 316 28.05 -25.06 6.58
N LYS A 317 29.22 -25.14 5.94
CA LYS A 317 30.45 -24.44 6.38
C LYS A 317 30.70 -23.18 5.59
N GLU A 318 30.24 -23.13 4.36
CA GLU A 318 30.53 -22.06 3.42
C GLU A 318 29.36 -21.83 2.48
N ILE A 319 29.16 -20.58 2.07
CA ILE A 319 28.09 -20.19 1.14
C ILE A 319 28.58 -19.11 0.18
N LEU A 320 28.12 -19.11 -1.06
CA LEU A 320 28.34 -18.03 -2.01
C LEU A 320 27.11 -17.14 -2.12
N MET A 321 27.27 -15.85 -1.87
CA MET A 321 26.24 -14.84 -2.05
C MET A 321 26.55 -13.96 -3.25
N ILE A 322 25.58 -13.79 -4.14
CA ILE A 322 25.69 -12.96 -5.35
C ILE A 322 24.58 -11.93 -5.35
N GLY A 323 24.93 -10.65 -5.44
CA GLY A 323 24.00 -9.53 -5.51
C GLY A 323 24.29 -8.47 -4.45
N GLU A 324 24.15 -7.18 -4.83
CA GLU A 324 24.37 -6.07 -3.89
C GLU A 324 23.41 -6.11 -2.69
N LEU A 325 22.21 -6.69 -2.86
CA LEU A 325 21.19 -6.83 -1.80
C LEU A 325 21.60 -7.80 -0.68
N ALA A 326 22.62 -8.62 -0.85
CA ALA A 326 23.17 -9.46 0.22
C ALA A 326 23.88 -8.64 1.30
N ASP A 327 24.61 -7.60 0.88
CA ASP A 327 25.36 -6.68 1.74
C ASP A 327 24.46 -5.50 2.21
N LYS A 328 23.62 -5.01 1.29
CA LYS A 328 22.73 -3.87 1.51
C LYS A 328 21.29 -4.27 1.16
N PRO A 329 20.60 -4.98 2.06
CA PRO A 329 19.23 -5.41 1.78
C PRO A 329 18.30 -4.23 1.59
N ARG A 330 17.35 -4.37 0.66
CA ARG A 330 16.29 -3.41 0.49
C ARG A 330 15.18 -3.72 1.49
N ILE A 331 15.07 -2.90 2.53
CA ILE A 331 14.21 -3.16 3.69
C ILE A 331 12.87 -2.43 3.63
N GLN A 332 12.75 -1.36 2.83
CA GLN A 332 11.60 -0.46 2.76
C GLN A 332 11.49 0.22 1.40
N GLY A 333 10.39 0.93 1.15
CA GLY A 333 10.18 1.74 -0.05
C GLY A 333 10.64 3.19 0.12
N GLY A 334 10.61 3.94 -1.00
CA GLY A 334 10.94 5.37 -1.03
C GLY A 334 9.71 6.26 -0.94
N GLY A 335 9.85 7.44 -0.35
CA GLY A 335 8.79 8.44 -0.22
C GLY A 335 8.54 8.90 1.21
N SER A 336 7.33 9.34 1.51
CA SER A 336 6.93 9.84 2.84
C SER A 336 7.02 8.77 3.93
N SER A 337 6.89 7.49 3.57
CA SER A 337 7.01 6.36 4.51
C SER A 337 8.44 5.87 4.75
N HIS A 338 9.46 6.53 4.17
CA HIS A 338 10.86 6.14 4.36
C HIS A 338 11.37 6.44 5.77
N ILE A 339 11.80 5.42 6.50
CA ILE A 339 12.23 5.50 7.90
C ILE A 339 13.75 5.66 7.98
N HIS A 340 14.21 6.56 8.83
CA HIS A 340 15.60 6.61 9.24
C HIS A 340 15.83 5.55 10.32
N THR A 341 16.28 4.37 9.89
CA THR A 341 16.46 3.22 10.79
C THR A 341 17.80 3.29 11.52
N THR A 342 17.82 2.84 12.77
CA THR A 342 19.01 2.79 13.59
C THR A 342 19.92 1.61 13.27
N ARG A 343 19.35 0.55 12.69
CA ARG A 343 20.04 -0.73 12.51
C ARG A 343 19.58 -1.40 11.23
N ILE A 344 20.51 -1.82 10.41
CA ILE A 344 20.25 -2.69 9.26
C ILE A 344 21.23 -3.84 9.36
N THR A 345 20.71 -5.07 9.45
CA THR A 345 21.54 -6.28 9.43
C THR A 345 21.73 -6.74 7.99
N SER A 346 22.95 -7.05 7.58
CA SER A 346 23.23 -7.66 6.27
C SER A 346 23.12 -9.18 6.34
N PHE A 347 22.85 -9.82 5.20
CA PHE A 347 22.84 -11.28 5.14
C PHE A 347 24.26 -11.85 5.38
N ILE A 348 25.29 -11.13 4.97
CA ILE A 348 26.70 -11.52 5.19
C ILE A 348 26.98 -11.63 6.69
N GLU A 349 26.68 -10.57 7.46
CA GLU A 349 26.85 -10.56 8.91
C GLU A 349 26.06 -11.68 9.59
N GLN A 350 24.79 -11.88 9.17
CA GLN A 350 23.93 -12.89 9.80
C GLN A 350 24.43 -14.32 9.58
N PHE A 351 24.93 -14.68 8.39
CA PHE A 351 25.52 -16.00 8.19
C PHE A 351 26.86 -16.17 8.95
N GLU A 352 27.67 -15.12 9.04
CA GLU A 352 28.92 -15.14 9.81
C GLU A 352 28.67 -15.30 11.32
N GLU A 353 27.58 -14.75 11.87
CA GLU A 353 27.14 -14.97 13.25
C GLU A 353 26.86 -16.46 13.56
N TYR A 354 26.38 -17.22 12.57
CA TYR A 354 26.24 -18.68 12.66
C TYR A 354 27.52 -19.46 12.38
N GLY A 355 28.67 -18.78 12.22
CA GLY A 355 29.99 -19.41 11.96
C GLY A 355 30.14 -19.91 10.52
N ILE A 356 29.29 -19.47 9.59
CA ILE A 356 29.32 -19.88 8.19
C ILE A 356 30.17 -18.89 7.40
N LYS A 357 31.18 -19.41 6.71
CA LYS A 357 32.09 -18.58 5.88
C LYS A 357 31.35 -18.09 4.64
N VAL A 358 31.28 -16.76 4.43
CA VAL A 358 30.66 -16.16 3.27
C VAL A 358 31.67 -15.82 2.17
N ARG A 359 31.42 -16.34 0.96
CA ARG A 359 32.02 -15.80 -0.27
C ARG A 359 31.01 -14.81 -0.86
N TYR A 360 31.44 -13.60 -1.16
CA TYR A 360 30.57 -12.56 -1.69
C TYR A 360 31.03 -12.07 -3.07
N ALA A 361 30.05 -11.87 -3.97
CA ALA A 361 30.22 -11.19 -5.24
C ALA A 361 29.09 -10.18 -5.45
N ARG A 362 29.43 -8.90 -5.60
CA ARG A 362 28.42 -7.85 -5.80
C ARG A 362 27.54 -8.07 -7.03
N GLY A 363 28.10 -8.58 -8.13
CA GLY A 363 27.40 -8.96 -9.35
C GLY A 363 26.83 -7.83 -10.18
N TYR A 364 26.09 -6.90 -9.56
CA TYR A 364 25.43 -5.77 -10.20
C TYR A 364 25.35 -4.57 -9.23
N LYS A 365 24.82 -3.42 -9.72
CA LYS A 365 24.58 -2.21 -8.91
C LYS A 365 23.09 -1.92 -8.80
N ASN A 366 22.59 -1.68 -7.60
CA ASN A 366 21.18 -1.30 -7.35
C ASN A 366 20.84 0.11 -7.86
N THR A 367 21.83 1.00 -7.94
CA THR A 367 21.65 2.40 -8.37
C THR A 367 21.60 2.58 -9.88
N SER A 368 21.65 1.50 -10.66
CA SER A 368 21.66 1.53 -12.12
C SER A 368 21.15 0.21 -12.71
N PHE A 369 20.32 0.27 -13.74
CA PHE A 369 19.93 -0.92 -14.51
C PHE A 369 20.94 -1.34 -15.56
N LYS A 370 22.01 -0.53 -15.73
CA LYS A 370 23.07 -0.83 -16.71
C LYS A 370 23.97 -1.96 -16.23
N ARG A 371 24.33 -2.83 -17.15
CA ARG A 371 25.27 -3.92 -16.96
C ARG A 371 26.65 -3.41 -16.55
N ASP A 372 27.27 -4.08 -15.58
CA ASP A 372 28.70 -3.90 -15.19
C ASP A 372 29.48 -5.19 -15.46
N ALA A 373 30.19 -5.22 -16.60
CA ALA A 373 30.86 -6.42 -17.09
C ALA A 373 31.95 -6.94 -16.12
N LYS A 374 32.56 -6.07 -15.30
CA LYS A 374 33.57 -6.47 -14.32
C LYS A 374 32.95 -7.23 -13.15
N LEU A 375 31.87 -6.69 -12.60
CA LEU A 375 31.17 -7.32 -11.50
C LEU A 375 30.52 -8.64 -11.94
N GLU A 376 29.95 -8.66 -13.15
CA GLU A 376 29.35 -9.85 -13.74
C GLU A 376 30.40 -10.99 -13.92
N LYS A 377 31.58 -10.68 -14.49
CA LYS A 377 32.63 -11.65 -14.70
C LYS A 377 33.13 -12.25 -13.38
N GLU A 378 33.26 -11.43 -12.33
CA GLU A 378 33.65 -11.90 -10.99
C GLU A 378 32.61 -12.87 -10.43
N ALA A 379 31.33 -12.52 -10.49
CA ALA A 379 30.24 -13.35 -9.99
C ALA A 379 30.17 -14.71 -10.69
N ILE A 380 30.29 -14.73 -12.02
CA ILE A 380 30.28 -15.96 -12.82
C ILE A 380 31.48 -16.85 -12.45
N ARG A 381 32.68 -16.29 -12.34
CA ARG A 381 33.88 -17.07 -11.92
C ARG A 381 33.66 -17.72 -10.56
N LYS A 382 33.15 -16.96 -9.56
CA LYS A 382 32.90 -17.51 -8.22
C LYS A 382 31.80 -18.56 -8.23
N ALA A 383 30.78 -18.43 -9.10
CA ALA A 383 29.71 -19.43 -9.23
C ALA A 383 30.20 -20.74 -9.84
N ILE A 384 31.16 -20.69 -10.78
CA ILE A 384 31.87 -21.88 -11.32
C ILE A 384 32.68 -22.58 -10.22
N GLU A 385 33.49 -21.81 -9.47
CA GLU A 385 34.25 -22.33 -8.32
C GLU A 385 33.32 -22.94 -7.25
N ALA A 386 32.14 -22.29 -6.94
CA ALA A 386 31.20 -22.83 -5.98
C ALA A 386 30.61 -24.18 -6.41
N LYS A 387 30.36 -24.37 -7.72
CA LYS A 387 29.91 -25.65 -8.25
C LYS A 387 30.98 -26.76 -8.09
N GLU A 388 32.24 -26.44 -8.34
CA GLU A 388 33.36 -27.39 -8.19
C GLU A 388 33.56 -27.88 -6.75
N TYR A 389 33.28 -27.02 -5.77
CA TYR A 389 33.41 -27.32 -4.34
C TYR A 389 32.10 -27.66 -3.64
N ASP A 390 31.02 -27.84 -4.38
CA ASP A 390 29.68 -28.11 -3.87
C ASP A 390 29.17 -27.08 -2.84
N ILE A 391 29.51 -25.81 -3.05
CA ILE A 391 29.07 -24.69 -2.18
C ILE A 391 27.72 -24.18 -2.66
N PRO A 392 26.70 -24.09 -1.79
CA PRO A 392 25.41 -23.53 -2.17
C PRO A 392 25.53 -22.04 -2.58
N VAL A 393 24.76 -21.66 -3.59
CA VAL A 393 24.74 -20.29 -4.11
C VAL A 393 23.40 -19.64 -3.82
N LEU A 394 23.42 -18.44 -3.24
CA LEU A 394 22.26 -17.58 -3.10
C LEU A 394 22.39 -16.37 -4.02
N PHE A 395 21.42 -16.18 -4.89
CA PHE A 395 21.28 -14.97 -5.70
C PHE A 395 20.26 -14.02 -5.05
N PHE A 396 20.71 -12.82 -4.74
CA PHE A 396 19.88 -11.77 -4.18
C PHE A 396 19.45 -10.85 -5.31
N GLY A 397 18.14 -10.77 -5.59
CA GLY A 397 17.62 -9.98 -6.69
C GLY A 397 16.23 -9.41 -6.40
N GLY A 398 15.82 -8.46 -7.22
CA GLY A 398 14.50 -7.85 -7.05
C GLY A 398 14.43 -6.40 -7.52
N LEU A 399 13.31 -5.75 -7.19
CA LEU A 399 13.13 -4.34 -7.49
C LEU A 399 14.07 -3.48 -6.64
N THR A 400 14.51 -2.38 -7.19
CA THR A 400 15.40 -1.42 -6.53
C THR A 400 14.64 -0.13 -6.19
N ASP A 401 15.21 0.73 -5.36
CA ASP A 401 14.60 2.00 -4.95
C ASP A 401 14.31 2.94 -6.13
N ILE A 402 15.01 2.80 -7.25
CA ILE A 402 14.73 3.59 -8.45
C ILE A 402 13.59 3.02 -9.30
N ALA A 403 13.15 1.79 -9.03
CA ALA A 403 12.07 1.13 -9.77
C ALA A 403 10.69 1.50 -9.22
N GLU A 404 10.53 1.51 -7.90
CA GLU A 404 9.25 1.78 -7.23
C GLU A 404 9.40 2.73 -6.04
N GLY A 405 8.43 3.61 -5.84
CA GLY A 405 8.40 4.58 -4.77
C GLY A 405 7.22 5.52 -4.88
N GLU A 406 7.00 6.36 -3.89
CA GLU A 406 5.95 7.36 -3.89
C GLU A 406 6.21 8.44 -4.96
N GLY A 407 5.15 8.87 -5.63
CA GLY A 407 5.15 9.92 -6.66
C GLY A 407 5.45 9.43 -8.07
N TYR A 408 5.67 8.13 -8.27
CA TYR A 408 5.86 7.55 -9.60
C TYR A 408 5.54 6.05 -9.63
N ASP A 409 5.02 5.59 -10.75
CA ASP A 409 4.78 4.19 -11.02
C ASP A 409 5.98 3.53 -11.71
N ARG A 410 6.03 2.21 -11.66
CA ARG A 410 7.01 1.39 -12.37
C ARG A 410 6.82 1.50 -13.89
N GLU A 411 7.94 1.44 -14.62
CA GLU A 411 7.96 1.49 -16.08
C GLU A 411 7.81 0.12 -16.74
N SER A 412 8.08 -0.96 -16.02
CA SER A 412 8.04 -2.33 -16.50
C SER A 412 7.69 -3.29 -15.37
N PHE A 413 7.07 -4.39 -15.74
CA PHE A 413 6.86 -5.54 -14.86
C PHE A 413 8.13 -6.36 -14.66
N ASP A 414 9.15 -6.17 -15.49
CA ASP A 414 10.40 -6.93 -15.48
C ASP A 414 11.30 -6.58 -14.27
N LEU A 415 12.20 -7.51 -13.96
CA LEU A 415 13.39 -7.23 -13.15
C LEU A 415 14.35 -6.27 -13.86
N PRO A 416 15.22 -5.56 -13.13
CA PRO A 416 16.30 -4.79 -13.74
C PRO A 416 17.15 -5.61 -14.71
N GLU A 417 17.42 -5.06 -15.90
CA GLU A 417 18.12 -5.77 -16.99
C GLU A 417 19.48 -6.36 -16.57
N ASN A 418 20.24 -5.64 -15.74
CA ASN A 418 21.53 -6.11 -15.23
C ASN A 418 21.39 -7.37 -14.36
N GLN A 419 20.31 -7.52 -13.61
CA GLN A 419 20.03 -8.71 -12.82
C GLN A 419 19.60 -9.89 -13.71
N ILE A 420 18.70 -9.65 -14.69
CA ILE A 420 18.25 -10.67 -15.65
C ILE A 420 19.44 -11.26 -16.40
N LEU A 421 20.31 -10.41 -16.94
CA LEU A 421 21.46 -10.87 -17.73
C LEU A 421 22.47 -11.66 -16.90
N LEU A 422 22.71 -11.24 -15.66
CA LEU A 422 23.57 -11.96 -14.74
C LEU A 422 22.98 -13.32 -14.36
N LEU A 423 21.73 -13.37 -13.92
CA LEU A 423 21.07 -14.60 -13.49
C LEU A 423 21.01 -15.64 -14.61
N LYS A 424 20.72 -15.24 -15.87
CA LYS A 424 20.78 -16.14 -17.03
C LYS A 424 22.13 -16.85 -17.14
N LYS A 425 23.23 -16.10 -17.04
CA LYS A 425 24.59 -16.67 -17.13
C LYS A 425 24.97 -17.53 -15.94
N LEU A 426 24.49 -17.17 -14.75
CA LEU A 426 24.71 -17.98 -13.55
C LEU A 426 24.02 -19.33 -13.66
N LEU A 427 22.79 -19.38 -14.17
CA LEU A 427 22.04 -20.63 -14.40
C LEU A 427 22.67 -21.53 -15.48
N GLU A 428 23.42 -20.95 -16.44
CA GLU A 428 24.18 -21.74 -17.43
C GLU A 428 25.39 -22.47 -16.81
N VAL A 429 26.00 -21.93 -15.76
CA VAL A 429 27.23 -22.46 -15.15
C VAL A 429 26.99 -23.21 -13.84
N ASN A 430 25.90 -22.89 -13.11
CA ASN A 430 25.58 -23.52 -11.84
C ASN A 430 24.06 -23.71 -11.71
N ASP A 431 23.66 -24.92 -11.44
CA ASP A 431 22.25 -25.34 -11.29
C ASP A 431 21.78 -25.37 -9.82
N LYS A 432 22.67 -25.18 -8.84
CA LYS A 432 22.38 -25.15 -7.40
C LYS A 432 22.28 -23.71 -6.89
N ILE A 433 21.28 -22.97 -7.35
CA ILE A 433 21.03 -21.57 -6.98
C ILE A 433 19.69 -21.42 -6.28
N GLY A 434 19.69 -20.84 -5.09
CA GLY A 434 18.49 -20.30 -4.43
C GLY A 434 18.37 -18.81 -4.74
N PHE A 435 17.16 -18.34 -5.03
CA PHE A 435 16.85 -16.93 -5.32
C PHE A 435 16.13 -16.28 -4.13
N LEU A 436 16.66 -15.17 -3.64
CA LEU A 436 16.06 -14.32 -2.62
C LEU A 436 15.50 -13.06 -3.28
N SER A 437 14.21 -12.89 -3.23
CA SER A 437 13.42 -11.93 -4.00
C SER A 437 13.02 -10.73 -3.15
N PHE A 438 13.33 -9.52 -3.61
CA PHE A 438 12.99 -8.25 -2.97
C PHE A 438 12.08 -7.39 -3.87
N GLY A 439 11.12 -6.69 -3.29
CA GLY A 439 10.24 -5.75 -3.98
C GLY A 439 8.95 -5.50 -3.23
N GLY A 440 8.34 -4.35 -3.39
CA GLY A 440 7.07 -3.99 -2.73
C GLY A 440 5.84 -4.48 -3.47
N SER A 441 6.02 -5.02 -4.68
CA SER A 441 4.95 -5.49 -5.57
C SER A 441 5.43 -6.62 -6.47
N PRO A 442 4.51 -7.40 -7.10
CA PRO A 442 4.84 -8.45 -8.04
C PRO A 442 5.67 -7.95 -9.23
N TYR A 443 6.50 -8.83 -9.77
CA TYR A 443 7.25 -8.66 -11.00
C TYR A 443 7.44 -10.00 -11.70
N ASP A 444 7.99 -10.00 -12.92
CA ASP A 444 8.21 -11.23 -13.69
C ASP A 444 9.13 -12.20 -12.94
N MET A 445 8.54 -13.32 -12.54
CA MET A 445 9.22 -14.41 -11.83
C MET A 445 9.63 -15.57 -12.76
N GLU A 446 9.55 -15.42 -14.09
CA GLU A 446 9.90 -16.52 -15.00
C GLU A 446 11.34 -17.00 -14.79
N LEU A 447 12.29 -16.07 -14.83
CA LEU A 447 13.70 -16.44 -14.66
C LEU A 447 14.04 -16.84 -13.21
N PRO A 448 13.59 -16.13 -12.17
CA PRO A 448 13.74 -16.59 -10.79
C PRO A 448 13.19 -17.98 -10.51
N SER A 449 12.08 -18.36 -11.12
CA SER A 449 11.47 -19.70 -10.95
C SER A 449 12.30 -20.85 -11.55
N LYS A 450 13.33 -20.57 -12.33
CA LYS A 450 14.30 -21.58 -12.83
C LYS A 450 15.36 -21.94 -11.78
N CYS A 451 15.50 -21.18 -10.70
CA CYS A 451 16.34 -21.53 -9.56
C CYS A 451 15.78 -22.72 -8.79
N LYS A 452 16.61 -23.39 -7.98
CA LYS A 452 16.21 -24.56 -7.17
C LYS A 452 15.23 -24.19 -6.06
N ALA A 453 15.39 -22.99 -5.51
CA ALA A 453 14.45 -22.46 -4.51
C ALA A 453 14.23 -20.95 -4.71
N LEU A 454 13.10 -20.46 -4.25
CA LEU A 454 12.70 -19.07 -4.35
C LEU A 454 12.01 -18.65 -3.05
N LEU A 455 12.65 -17.74 -2.31
CA LEU A 455 12.08 -17.05 -1.15
C LEU A 455 11.71 -15.63 -1.55
N HIS A 456 10.48 -15.21 -1.29
CA HIS A 456 10.02 -13.85 -1.52
C HIS A 456 9.93 -13.10 -0.19
N LEU A 457 10.76 -12.08 -0.03
CA LEU A 457 10.96 -11.34 1.20
C LEU A 457 10.17 -10.03 1.23
N TYR A 458 9.62 -9.62 0.10
CA TYR A 458 9.08 -8.27 -0.07
C TYR A 458 10.06 -7.19 0.41
N LEU A 459 9.61 -6.27 1.25
CA LEU A 459 10.40 -5.25 1.95
C LEU A 459 10.24 -5.51 3.46
N GLY A 460 11.04 -6.43 3.96
CA GLY A 460 10.84 -7.09 5.25
C GLY A 460 11.37 -6.34 6.47
N GLY A 461 11.67 -5.03 6.38
CA GLY A 461 12.13 -4.24 7.50
C GLY A 461 13.59 -4.49 7.90
N GLU A 462 14.04 -3.81 8.97
CA GLU A 462 15.45 -3.75 9.36
C GLU A 462 16.07 -5.10 9.77
N ALA A 463 15.24 -6.08 10.18
CA ALA A 463 15.68 -7.38 10.69
C ALA A 463 15.44 -8.54 9.70
N VAL A 464 15.10 -8.26 8.44
CA VAL A 464 14.75 -9.28 7.44
C VAL A 464 15.86 -10.31 7.19
N ALA A 465 17.13 -9.91 7.32
CA ALA A 465 18.25 -10.81 7.11
C ALA A 465 18.29 -11.91 8.17
N GLY A 466 18.15 -11.58 9.45
CA GLY A 466 18.09 -12.55 10.55
C GLY A 466 16.95 -13.54 10.40
N ALA A 467 15.75 -13.03 10.11
CA ALA A 467 14.57 -13.86 9.86
C ALA A 467 14.77 -14.86 8.71
N CYS A 468 15.30 -14.37 7.58
CA CYS A 468 15.52 -15.19 6.39
C CYS A 468 16.61 -16.25 6.59
N VAL A 469 17.70 -15.92 7.28
CA VAL A 469 18.80 -16.87 7.57
C VAL A 469 18.29 -18.04 8.43
N LYS A 470 17.43 -17.79 9.42
CA LYS A 470 16.79 -18.86 10.21
C LYS A 470 16.01 -19.82 9.32
N ILE A 471 15.23 -19.29 8.38
CA ILE A 471 14.46 -20.10 7.43
C ILE A 471 15.42 -20.92 6.54
N ILE A 472 16.44 -20.29 5.94
CA ILE A 472 17.39 -20.95 5.06
C ILE A 472 18.14 -22.10 5.75
N LEU A 473 18.48 -21.94 7.02
CA LEU A 473 19.18 -22.94 7.82
C LEU A 473 18.25 -24.02 8.42
N GLY A 474 16.92 -23.82 8.33
CA GLY A 474 15.93 -24.75 8.91
C GLY A 474 15.72 -24.58 10.42
N LEU A 475 16.17 -23.46 10.98
CA LEU A 475 15.90 -23.09 12.38
C LEU A 475 14.48 -22.56 12.58
N SER A 476 13.87 -22.14 11.51
CA SER A 476 12.46 -21.75 11.42
C SER A 476 11.83 -22.32 10.16
N ASN A 477 10.53 -22.60 10.22
CA ASN A 477 9.74 -23.12 9.11
C ASN A 477 9.00 -21.96 8.43
N PRO A 478 9.14 -21.73 7.10
CA PRO A 478 8.41 -20.66 6.41
C PRO A 478 6.90 -20.88 6.54
N SER A 479 6.17 -19.82 6.87
CA SER A 479 4.72 -19.86 7.06
C SER A 479 3.98 -18.72 6.37
N GLY A 480 4.71 -17.81 5.73
CA GLY A 480 4.12 -16.71 4.97
C GLY A 480 3.37 -17.21 3.74
N LYS A 481 2.23 -16.57 3.42
CA LYS A 481 1.46 -16.81 2.20
C LYS A 481 1.19 -15.50 1.48
N LEU A 482 1.21 -15.53 0.15
CA LEU A 482 1.02 -14.33 -0.67
C LEU A 482 -0.31 -13.63 -0.35
N ALA A 483 -0.27 -12.34 -0.16
CA ALA A 483 -1.44 -11.49 -0.02
C ALA A 483 -1.90 -10.85 -1.36
N GLU A 484 -1.30 -11.29 -2.45
CA GLU A 484 -1.60 -10.88 -3.82
C GLU A 484 -1.14 -11.95 -4.82
N SER A 485 -1.78 -11.99 -5.98
CA SER A 485 -1.41 -12.90 -7.08
C SER A 485 -0.19 -12.38 -7.82
N ILE A 486 0.67 -13.30 -8.32
CA ILE A 486 1.79 -12.97 -9.21
C ILE A 486 1.46 -13.48 -10.62
N PRO A 487 1.09 -12.61 -11.57
CA PRO A 487 0.76 -13.01 -12.93
C PRO A 487 2.00 -13.47 -13.71
N TYR A 488 1.80 -14.11 -14.85
CA TYR A 488 2.90 -14.46 -15.77
C TYR A 488 3.46 -13.23 -16.47
N SER A 489 2.62 -12.27 -16.83
CA SER A 489 3.02 -11.04 -17.50
C SER A 489 2.11 -9.87 -17.12
N GLU A 490 2.57 -8.65 -17.41
CA GLU A 490 1.77 -7.44 -17.27
C GLU A 490 0.47 -7.48 -18.06
N LYS A 491 0.45 -8.17 -19.21
CA LYS A 491 -0.73 -8.29 -20.08
C LYS A 491 -1.86 -9.11 -19.48
N ASP A 492 -1.54 -9.95 -18.50
CA ASP A 492 -2.50 -10.78 -17.81
C ASP A 492 -3.20 -10.03 -16.66
N VAL A 493 -2.77 -8.79 -16.35
CA VAL A 493 -3.36 -7.97 -15.29
C VAL A 493 -4.67 -7.35 -15.78
N PRO A 494 -5.77 -7.41 -14.99
CA PRO A 494 -7.08 -6.90 -15.45
C PRO A 494 -7.10 -5.39 -15.76
N SER A 495 -6.20 -4.61 -15.15
CA SER A 495 -6.03 -3.18 -15.43
C SER A 495 -5.11 -2.87 -16.62
N TYR A 496 -4.58 -3.89 -17.33
CA TYR A 496 -3.73 -3.69 -18.50
C TYR A 496 -4.44 -2.87 -19.57
N GLY A 497 -3.79 -1.80 -20.06
CA GLY A 497 -4.38 -0.86 -21.02
C GLY A 497 -5.18 0.30 -20.39
N TYR A 498 -5.50 0.20 -19.08
CA TYR A 498 -6.29 1.19 -18.33
C TYR A 498 -5.57 1.69 -17.09
N PHE A 499 -4.31 1.35 -16.93
CA PHE A 499 -3.40 1.93 -15.95
C PHE A 499 -2.56 3.03 -16.60
N ALA A 500 -2.38 4.15 -15.96
CA ALA A 500 -1.99 5.47 -16.50
C ALA A 500 -0.70 5.54 -17.36
N LYS A 501 0.03 4.45 -17.60
CA LYS A 501 1.37 4.55 -18.17
C LYS A 501 1.60 3.86 -19.50
N GLN A 502 0.60 3.29 -20.11
CA GLN A 502 0.80 2.58 -21.38
C GLN A 502 0.71 3.54 -22.56
N GLU A 503 1.88 3.90 -23.12
CA GLU A 503 1.97 4.70 -24.34
C GLU A 503 1.08 4.09 -25.45
N GLY A 504 0.20 4.90 -25.99
CA GLY A 504 -0.65 4.59 -27.14
C GLY A 504 -2.03 4.01 -26.82
N GLN A 505 -2.36 3.68 -25.58
CA GLN A 505 -3.65 3.10 -25.22
C GLN A 505 -4.60 4.07 -24.48
N ASN A 506 -4.08 5.08 -23.82
CA ASN A 506 -4.90 6.10 -23.16
C ASN A 506 -4.55 7.50 -23.69
N ARG A 507 -5.48 8.11 -24.42
CA ARG A 507 -5.32 9.50 -24.88
C ARG A 507 -5.44 10.53 -23.75
N HIS A 508 -5.95 10.11 -22.57
CA HIS A 508 -6.27 10.97 -21.43
C HIS A 508 -5.67 10.38 -20.15
N LEU A 509 -4.41 10.67 -19.87
CA LEU A 509 -3.70 10.20 -18.67
C LEU A 509 -4.35 10.63 -17.35
N ASP A 510 -5.20 11.65 -17.39
CA ASP A 510 -5.91 12.18 -16.23
C ASP A 510 -7.30 11.54 -16.03
N GLU A 511 -7.82 10.76 -16.99
CA GLU A 511 -9.06 10.00 -16.86
C GLU A 511 -8.74 8.51 -16.82
N VAL A 512 -8.84 7.90 -15.65
CA VAL A 512 -8.47 6.52 -15.42
C VAL A 512 -9.71 5.67 -15.20
N GLU A 513 -10.12 4.95 -16.23
CA GLU A 513 -11.27 4.07 -16.20
C GLU A 513 -10.91 2.75 -15.52
N TYR A 514 -11.61 2.40 -14.47
CA TYR A 514 -11.44 1.14 -13.73
C TYR A 514 -12.32 0.05 -14.37
N ARG A 515 -11.97 -0.31 -15.62
CA ARG A 515 -12.76 -1.23 -16.45
C ARG A 515 -12.73 -2.68 -15.99
N GLU A 516 -11.92 -3.00 -15.03
CA GLU A 516 -11.95 -4.28 -14.34
C GLU A 516 -13.11 -4.37 -13.33
N SER A 517 -13.74 -3.25 -12.93
CA SER A 517 -14.83 -3.21 -11.96
C SER A 517 -14.47 -3.97 -10.69
N ILE A 518 -15.28 -4.94 -10.26
CA ILE A 518 -15.03 -5.77 -9.06
C ILE A 518 -13.91 -6.81 -9.26
N PHE A 519 -13.39 -7.00 -10.47
CA PHE A 519 -12.44 -8.06 -10.81
C PHE A 519 -10.99 -7.63 -10.61
N VAL A 520 -10.63 -7.28 -9.39
CA VAL A 520 -9.26 -6.93 -8.99
C VAL A 520 -8.54 -8.17 -8.46
N GLY A 521 -7.27 -8.35 -8.89
CA GLY A 521 -6.42 -9.45 -8.41
C GLY A 521 -7.01 -10.83 -8.67
N TYR A 522 -6.97 -11.70 -7.65
CA TYR A 522 -7.43 -13.09 -7.78
C TYR A 522 -8.89 -13.21 -8.21
N ARG A 523 -9.74 -12.21 -7.92
CA ARG A 523 -11.13 -12.20 -8.38
C ARG A 523 -11.24 -12.29 -9.90
N TYR A 524 -10.32 -11.63 -10.60
CA TYR A 524 -10.20 -11.74 -12.05
C TYR A 524 -9.65 -13.08 -12.47
N TYR A 525 -8.49 -13.47 -11.95
CA TYR A 525 -7.78 -14.67 -12.39
C TYR A 525 -8.60 -15.94 -12.17
N ASP A 526 -9.25 -16.07 -11.02
CA ASP A 526 -10.08 -17.24 -10.69
C ASP A 526 -11.39 -17.26 -11.51
N THR A 527 -12.06 -16.11 -11.68
CA THR A 527 -13.34 -16.05 -12.41
C THR A 527 -13.20 -16.32 -13.91
N PHE A 528 -12.15 -15.79 -14.52
CA PHE A 528 -11.91 -15.93 -15.96
C PHE A 528 -10.89 -17.03 -16.31
N HIS A 529 -10.47 -17.83 -15.31
CA HIS A 529 -9.50 -18.90 -15.46
C HIS A 529 -8.19 -18.45 -16.12
N VAL A 530 -7.76 -17.22 -15.82
CA VAL A 530 -6.48 -16.67 -16.28
C VAL A 530 -5.37 -17.27 -15.43
N PRO A 531 -4.40 -17.98 -16.02
CA PRO A 531 -3.35 -18.61 -15.24
C PRO A 531 -2.42 -17.56 -14.62
N VAL A 532 -1.97 -17.81 -13.40
CA VAL A 532 -0.97 -17.02 -12.69
C VAL A 532 0.22 -17.87 -12.29
N ARG A 533 1.37 -17.27 -12.12
CA ARG A 533 2.58 -17.98 -11.68
C ARG A 533 2.45 -18.47 -10.24
N TYR A 534 1.91 -17.60 -9.38
CA TYR A 534 1.58 -17.93 -7.99
C TYR A 534 0.25 -17.27 -7.64
N CYS A 535 -0.68 -18.05 -7.15
CA CYS A 535 -2.01 -17.55 -6.80
C CYS A 535 -2.01 -16.84 -5.44
N PHE A 536 -3.04 -16.09 -5.18
CA PHE A 536 -3.36 -15.53 -3.87
C PHE A 536 -3.38 -16.64 -2.81
N GLY A 537 -2.82 -16.38 -1.64
CA GLY A 537 -2.71 -17.35 -0.54
C GLY A 537 -1.60 -18.40 -0.72
N TYR A 538 -0.85 -18.38 -1.83
CA TYR A 538 0.19 -19.40 -2.07
C TYR A 538 1.42 -19.19 -1.18
N GLY A 539 1.92 -20.28 -0.61
CA GLY A 539 3.16 -20.36 0.14
C GLY A 539 3.43 -21.80 0.56
N LEU A 540 4.70 -22.24 0.41
CA LEU A 540 5.15 -23.59 0.79
C LEU A 540 5.64 -23.59 2.24
N SER A 541 5.67 -24.79 2.84
CA SER A 541 6.20 -25.07 4.17
C SER A 541 7.21 -26.22 4.10
N TYR A 542 8.05 -26.38 5.12
CA TYR A 542 8.91 -27.54 5.29
C TYR A 542 8.16 -28.74 5.92
N THR A 543 6.87 -28.56 6.26
CA THR A 543 6.00 -29.61 6.79
C THR A 543 4.70 -29.67 6.01
N GLU A 544 3.86 -30.67 6.28
CA GLU A 544 2.58 -30.88 5.61
C GLU A 544 1.42 -30.86 6.60
N PHE A 545 0.26 -30.37 6.16
CA PHE A 545 -0.94 -30.25 6.96
C PHE A 545 -2.12 -31.00 6.32
N GLU A 546 -2.89 -31.68 7.17
CA GLU A 546 -4.14 -32.34 6.85
C GLU A 546 -5.31 -31.56 7.42
N TYR A 547 -6.41 -31.47 6.67
CA TYR A 547 -7.64 -30.82 7.08
C TYR A 547 -8.77 -31.82 7.17
N ALA A 548 -9.62 -31.70 8.19
CA ALA A 548 -10.75 -32.63 8.42
C ALA A 548 -11.93 -31.93 9.13
N ASP A 549 -13.03 -32.63 9.24
CA ASP A 549 -14.18 -32.36 10.10
C ASP A 549 -14.79 -30.95 9.93
N LEU A 550 -15.13 -30.59 8.69
CA LEU A 550 -15.79 -29.33 8.38
C LEU A 550 -17.24 -29.31 8.87
N HIS A 551 -17.55 -28.34 9.72
CA HIS A 551 -18.90 -28.03 10.16
C HIS A 551 -19.24 -26.57 9.83
N ILE A 552 -20.42 -26.35 9.28
CA ILE A 552 -20.97 -25.05 8.91
C ILE A 552 -22.30 -24.89 9.65
N LYS A 553 -22.46 -23.85 10.43
CA LYS A 553 -23.70 -23.59 11.16
C LYS A 553 -24.01 -22.09 11.27
N THR A 554 -25.29 -21.75 11.31
CA THR A 554 -25.72 -20.42 11.78
C THR A 554 -25.68 -20.41 13.31
N GLY A 555 -24.97 -19.45 13.89
CA GLY A 555 -24.90 -19.25 15.34
C GLY A 555 -26.14 -18.53 15.88
N ASP A 556 -26.25 -18.47 17.21
CA ASP A 556 -27.30 -17.70 17.91
C ASP A 556 -27.15 -16.18 17.66
N ASP A 557 -26.01 -15.73 17.21
CA ASP A 557 -25.69 -14.36 16.80
C ASP A 557 -26.04 -14.07 15.34
N GLU A 558 -26.78 -14.98 14.68
CA GLU A 558 -27.17 -14.94 13.25
C GLU A 558 -25.98 -14.96 12.28
N LYS A 559 -24.76 -15.19 12.77
CA LYS A 559 -23.55 -15.30 11.94
C LYS A 559 -23.27 -16.74 11.53
N ILE A 560 -22.52 -16.87 10.44
CA ILE A 560 -22.10 -18.18 9.96
C ILE A 560 -20.77 -18.52 10.61
N HIS A 561 -20.78 -19.60 11.39
CA HIS A 561 -19.61 -20.17 12.04
C HIS A 561 -19.12 -21.38 11.27
N ILE A 562 -17.83 -21.38 10.98
CA ILE A 562 -17.11 -22.45 10.29
C ILE A 562 -16.15 -23.07 11.29
N SER A 563 -16.25 -24.39 11.54
CA SER A 563 -15.26 -25.10 12.34
C SER A 563 -14.71 -26.31 11.58
N PHE A 564 -13.43 -26.56 11.74
CA PHE A 564 -12.70 -27.66 11.08
C PHE A 564 -11.43 -27.98 11.88
N GLU A 565 -10.82 -29.14 11.61
CA GLU A 565 -9.56 -29.53 12.23
C GLU A 565 -8.39 -29.34 11.27
N VAL A 566 -7.23 -28.92 11.80
CA VAL A 566 -5.94 -28.90 11.09
C VAL A 566 -4.94 -29.72 11.88
N LYS A 567 -4.22 -30.63 11.22
CA LYS A 567 -3.20 -31.49 11.81
C LYS A 567 -1.88 -31.36 11.06
N ASN A 568 -0.78 -31.20 11.79
CA ASN A 568 0.56 -31.32 11.21
C ASN A 568 0.91 -32.80 11.04
N ILE A 569 0.99 -33.29 9.79
CA ILE A 569 1.32 -34.67 9.47
C ILE A 569 2.80 -34.90 9.12
N GLY A 570 3.59 -33.81 9.04
CA GLY A 570 5.02 -33.88 8.80
C GLY A 570 5.85 -34.00 10.06
N SER A 571 7.17 -33.89 9.92
CA SER A 571 8.16 -34.07 11.00
C SER A 571 8.71 -32.77 11.61
N ILE A 572 8.32 -31.61 11.06
CA ILE A 572 8.80 -30.28 11.47
C ILE A 572 7.62 -29.49 12.01
N ALA A 573 7.82 -28.78 13.12
CA ALA A 573 6.81 -27.84 13.62
C ALA A 573 6.62 -26.66 12.67
N GLY A 574 5.39 -26.18 12.54
CA GLY A 574 5.11 -25.07 11.64
C GLY A 574 3.74 -24.45 11.82
N SER A 575 3.57 -23.28 11.25
CA SER A 575 2.27 -22.59 11.20
C SER A 575 1.57 -22.86 9.88
N GLU A 576 0.27 -23.08 9.95
CA GLU A 576 -0.62 -23.16 8.78
C GLU A 576 -1.61 -22.01 8.79
N ILE A 577 -1.90 -21.50 7.59
CA ILE A 577 -2.91 -20.48 7.33
C ILE A 577 -4.04 -21.16 6.56
N SER A 578 -5.22 -21.18 7.17
CA SER A 578 -6.44 -21.68 6.53
C SER A 578 -7.25 -20.50 6.01
N GLU A 579 -7.56 -20.54 4.72
CA GLU A 579 -8.30 -19.49 4.01
C GLU A 579 -9.72 -19.97 3.75
N ILE A 580 -10.72 -19.17 4.13
CA ILE A 580 -12.13 -19.54 3.94
C ILE A 580 -12.70 -18.68 2.83
N TYR A 581 -13.07 -19.35 1.73
CA TYR A 581 -13.68 -18.75 0.57
C TYR A 581 -15.17 -19.05 0.52
N VAL A 582 -15.94 -18.05 0.09
CA VAL A 582 -17.35 -18.22 -0.28
C VAL A 582 -17.43 -18.21 -1.78
N LYS A 583 -17.78 -19.35 -2.36
CA LYS A 583 -18.01 -19.51 -3.80
C LYS A 583 -19.46 -19.18 -4.10
N ASN A 584 -19.63 -18.28 -5.04
CA ASN A 584 -20.93 -17.79 -5.43
C ASN A 584 -21.72 -18.80 -6.25
N PRO A 585 -23.06 -18.80 -6.18
CA PRO A 585 -23.89 -19.61 -7.05
C PRO A 585 -23.65 -19.29 -8.53
N ASP A 586 -23.80 -20.30 -9.39
CA ASP A 586 -23.82 -20.05 -10.84
C ASP A 586 -25.02 -19.16 -11.20
N ALA A 587 -24.75 -18.13 -12.01
CA ALA A 587 -25.74 -17.16 -12.41
C ALA A 587 -25.46 -16.64 -13.82
N ASP A 588 -26.48 -16.11 -14.50
CA ASP A 588 -26.36 -15.55 -15.84
C ASP A 588 -25.75 -14.13 -15.88
N PHE A 589 -25.40 -13.59 -14.72
CA PHE A 589 -24.79 -12.26 -14.57
C PHE A 589 -23.33 -12.33 -14.15
N LEU A 590 -22.59 -11.27 -14.42
CA LEU A 590 -21.17 -11.15 -14.11
C LEU A 590 -20.94 -10.99 -12.60
N ARG A 591 -20.34 -12.00 -11.99
CA ARG A 591 -20.01 -12.10 -10.56
C ARG A 591 -18.68 -12.80 -10.39
N THR A 592 -17.97 -12.49 -9.33
CA THR A 592 -16.74 -13.23 -8.95
C THR A 592 -17.08 -14.71 -8.68
N ASN A 593 -16.18 -15.62 -9.05
CA ASN A 593 -16.37 -17.04 -8.78
C ASN A 593 -16.40 -17.31 -7.27
N LYS A 594 -15.39 -16.85 -6.55
CA LYS A 594 -15.30 -16.93 -5.08
C LYS A 594 -14.55 -15.76 -4.47
N GLU A 595 -14.75 -15.53 -3.19
CA GLU A 595 -14.11 -14.46 -2.45
C GLU A 595 -13.68 -14.90 -1.06
N LEU A 596 -12.54 -14.39 -0.58
CA LEU A 596 -12.08 -14.60 0.78
C LEU A 596 -13.04 -13.92 1.78
N ARG A 597 -13.53 -14.68 2.76
CA ARG A 597 -14.50 -14.21 3.78
C ARG A 597 -14.12 -14.60 5.20
N GLY A 598 -12.99 -15.31 5.36
CA GLY A 598 -12.43 -15.67 6.65
C GLY A 598 -11.01 -16.20 6.50
N PHE A 599 -10.25 -16.18 7.56
CA PHE A 599 -8.96 -16.88 7.65
C PHE A 599 -8.58 -17.11 9.11
N ALA A 600 -7.73 -18.12 9.32
CA ALA A 600 -7.14 -18.40 10.63
C ALA A 600 -5.72 -18.91 10.47
N LYS A 601 -4.82 -18.54 11.40
CA LYS A 601 -3.45 -19.06 11.47
C LYS A 601 -3.26 -19.84 12.75
N THR A 602 -2.59 -20.99 12.67
CA THR A 602 -2.28 -21.82 13.83
C THR A 602 -0.89 -22.43 13.74
N PHE A 603 -0.19 -22.49 14.88
CA PHE A 603 1.08 -23.20 15.02
C PHE A 603 0.83 -24.61 15.54
N LEU A 604 1.47 -25.63 14.93
CA LEU A 604 1.31 -27.04 15.24
C LEU A 604 2.67 -27.75 15.30
N ASN A 605 2.89 -28.48 16.40
CA ASN A 605 4.00 -29.43 16.49
C ASN A 605 3.75 -30.66 15.62
N PRO A 606 4.77 -31.46 15.28
CA PRO A 606 4.60 -32.72 14.57
C PRO A 606 3.55 -33.62 15.25
N GLY A 607 2.55 -34.05 14.47
CA GLY A 607 1.43 -34.87 14.95
C GLY A 607 0.34 -34.11 15.73
N GLU A 608 0.55 -32.84 16.06
CA GLU A 608 -0.45 -32.03 16.78
C GLU A 608 -1.65 -31.70 15.87
N ARG A 609 -2.83 -31.64 16.48
CA ARG A 609 -4.12 -31.34 15.87
C ARG A 609 -4.78 -30.20 16.64
N LYS A 610 -5.39 -29.26 15.94
CA LYS A 610 -6.20 -28.19 16.54
C LYS A 610 -7.49 -27.99 15.79
N GLN A 611 -8.55 -27.71 16.54
CA GLN A 611 -9.80 -27.23 15.98
C GLN A 611 -9.65 -25.73 15.69
N MET A 612 -10.11 -25.34 14.52
CA MET A 612 -10.17 -23.96 14.05
C MET A 612 -11.63 -23.51 14.04
N ASP A 613 -11.89 -22.29 14.52
CA ASP A 613 -13.20 -21.68 14.53
C ASP A 613 -13.12 -20.30 13.86
N VAL A 614 -13.88 -20.10 12.80
CA VAL A 614 -13.90 -18.86 12.01
C VAL A 614 -15.33 -18.38 11.83
N VAL A 615 -15.58 -17.11 12.13
CA VAL A 615 -16.85 -16.45 11.81
C VAL A 615 -16.69 -15.74 10.48
N LEU A 616 -17.60 -16.01 9.54
CA LEU A 616 -17.58 -15.36 8.24
C LEU A 616 -17.81 -13.85 8.35
N ASP A 617 -17.23 -13.13 7.40
CA ASP A 617 -17.46 -11.69 7.24
C ASP A 617 -18.96 -11.37 7.09
N ASP A 618 -19.40 -10.26 7.65
CA ASP A 618 -20.79 -9.77 7.58
C ASP A 618 -21.27 -9.47 6.15
N ARG A 619 -20.33 -9.31 5.21
CA ARG A 619 -20.59 -9.11 3.78
C ARG A 619 -20.47 -10.40 2.94
N ALA A 620 -20.36 -11.58 3.58
CA ALA A 620 -20.06 -12.84 2.89
C ALA A 620 -21.01 -13.18 1.73
N PHE A 621 -22.28 -12.80 1.86
CA PHE A 621 -23.34 -13.10 0.90
C PHE A 621 -24.00 -11.85 0.29
N GLN A 622 -23.38 -10.68 0.47
CA GLN A 622 -23.94 -9.41 0.07
C GLN A 622 -23.29 -8.87 -1.20
N VAL A 623 -24.10 -8.17 -1.99
CA VAL A 623 -23.68 -7.42 -3.18
C VAL A 623 -24.21 -6.00 -3.04
N TYR A 624 -23.46 -5.02 -3.49
CA TYR A 624 -23.93 -3.64 -3.53
C TYR A 624 -24.79 -3.41 -4.79
N GLN A 625 -26.06 -3.15 -4.57
CA GLN A 625 -27.03 -2.85 -5.62
C GLN A 625 -28.12 -1.93 -5.11
N ASN A 626 -28.72 -1.12 -5.99
CA ASN A 626 -29.79 -0.19 -5.64
C ASN A 626 -29.42 0.80 -4.50
N GLY A 627 -28.13 1.16 -4.38
CA GLY A 627 -27.66 2.10 -3.35
C GLY A 627 -27.37 1.48 -1.97
N GLU A 628 -27.46 0.15 -1.81
CA GLU A 628 -27.23 -0.53 -0.53
C GLU A 628 -26.65 -1.94 -0.70
N PHE A 629 -26.12 -2.50 0.36
CA PHE A 629 -25.70 -3.91 0.40
C PHE A 629 -26.90 -4.80 0.67
N GLN A 630 -27.17 -5.75 -0.24
CA GLN A 630 -28.27 -6.70 -0.14
C GLN A 630 -27.77 -8.14 -0.11
N VAL A 631 -28.34 -8.98 0.76
CA VAL A 631 -28.06 -10.42 0.79
C VAL A 631 -28.68 -11.06 -0.45
N ILE A 632 -27.86 -11.77 -1.23
CA ILE A 632 -28.29 -12.47 -2.43
C ILE A 632 -28.58 -13.93 -2.08
N GLY A 633 -29.81 -14.39 -2.39
CA GLY A 633 -30.24 -15.77 -2.16
C GLY A 633 -29.55 -16.75 -3.10
N GLY A 634 -29.38 -18.00 -2.64
CA GLY A 634 -28.84 -19.10 -3.44
C GLY A 634 -28.08 -20.15 -2.64
N GLU A 635 -27.72 -21.24 -3.32
CA GLU A 635 -26.82 -22.27 -2.75
C GLU A 635 -25.37 -21.82 -2.91
N TYR A 636 -24.72 -21.55 -1.79
CA TYR A 636 -23.32 -21.17 -1.72
C TYR A 636 -22.44 -22.35 -1.33
N GLU A 637 -21.21 -22.38 -1.86
CA GLU A 637 -20.20 -23.34 -1.46
C GLU A 637 -19.17 -22.65 -0.56
N ILE A 638 -18.99 -23.17 0.65
CA ILE A 638 -17.97 -22.72 1.60
C ILE A 638 -16.75 -23.60 1.41
N GLN A 639 -15.64 -23.01 1.04
CA GLN A 639 -14.38 -23.70 0.77
C GLN A 639 -13.34 -23.34 1.82
N VAL A 640 -12.68 -24.33 2.42
CA VAL A 640 -11.51 -24.14 3.27
C VAL A 640 -10.29 -24.61 2.51
N GLY A 641 -9.34 -23.72 2.30
CA GLY A 641 -8.14 -23.98 1.51
C GLY A 641 -6.85 -23.62 2.21
N ALA A 642 -5.76 -24.19 1.75
CA ALA A 642 -4.40 -23.78 2.05
C ALA A 642 -3.91 -22.66 1.11
N SER A 643 -4.64 -22.37 0.03
CA SER A 643 -4.53 -21.24 -0.88
C SER A 643 -5.78 -21.17 -1.76
N LEU A 644 -5.89 -20.13 -2.60
CA LEU A 644 -6.98 -19.99 -3.58
C LEU A 644 -7.19 -21.26 -4.44
N ASN A 645 -6.10 -21.93 -4.83
CA ASN A 645 -6.12 -23.09 -5.73
C ASN A 645 -5.94 -24.43 -5.00
N ASP A 646 -5.65 -24.44 -3.72
CA ASP A 646 -5.49 -25.65 -2.89
C ASP A 646 -6.63 -25.74 -1.88
N ILE A 647 -7.82 -26.13 -2.37
CA ILE A 647 -9.02 -26.31 -1.55
C ILE A 647 -8.98 -27.70 -0.91
N ARG A 648 -9.09 -27.74 0.42
CA ARG A 648 -8.98 -28.95 1.24
C ARG A 648 -10.33 -29.48 1.70
N LEU A 649 -11.27 -28.59 2.05
CA LEU A 649 -12.61 -28.97 2.50
C LEU A 649 -13.65 -28.10 1.79
N THR A 650 -14.82 -28.67 1.56
CA THR A 650 -15.95 -28.00 0.90
C THR A 650 -17.25 -28.41 1.57
N GLY A 651 -18.10 -27.42 1.80
CA GLY A 651 -19.46 -27.61 2.30
C GLY A 651 -20.43 -26.67 1.62
N LYS A 652 -21.71 -26.97 1.65
CA LYS A 652 -22.76 -26.17 1.01
C LYS A 652 -23.66 -25.52 2.05
N MET A 653 -24.23 -24.38 1.70
CA MET A 653 -25.18 -23.64 2.53
C MET A 653 -26.18 -22.87 1.66
N ASP A 654 -27.47 -23.04 1.96
CA ASP A 654 -28.52 -22.26 1.34
C ASP A 654 -28.72 -20.95 2.10
N ILE A 655 -28.65 -19.84 1.38
CA ILE A 655 -28.87 -18.50 1.92
C ILE A 655 -30.18 -17.95 1.36
N THR A 656 -31.03 -17.48 2.25
CA THR A 656 -32.26 -16.75 1.88
C THR A 656 -31.93 -15.29 1.66
N GLY A 657 -32.32 -14.73 0.53
CA GLY A 657 -32.02 -13.34 0.19
C GLY A 657 -32.81 -12.85 -1.02
N THR A 658 -32.46 -11.68 -1.50
CA THR A 658 -33.06 -11.07 -2.70
C THR A 658 -32.42 -11.64 -3.97
N GLU A 659 -33.09 -11.41 -5.11
CA GLU A 659 -32.48 -11.64 -6.42
C GLU A 659 -31.49 -10.52 -6.75
N MET A 660 -30.46 -10.86 -7.51
CA MET A 660 -29.51 -9.88 -7.99
C MET A 660 -30.05 -9.16 -9.24
N ASN A 661 -29.93 -7.84 -9.25
CA ASN A 661 -30.19 -7.06 -10.46
C ASN A 661 -29.09 -7.33 -11.49
N VAL A 662 -29.48 -7.78 -12.69
CA VAL A 662 -28.54 -8.08 -13.77
C VAL A 662 -28.10 -6.78 -14.45
N LEU A 663 -26.91 -6.29 -14.09
CA LEU A 663 -26.29 -5.14 -14.76
C LEU A 663 -25.49 -5.59 -15.99
N LEU A 664 -24.71 -6.67 -15.85
CA LEU A 664 -23.88 -7.22 -16.91
C LEU A 664 -24.07 -8.74 -16.98
N LYS A 665 -24.09 -9.28 -18.21
CA LYS A 665 -24.21 -10.73 -18.43
C LYS A 665 -22.89 -11.46 -18.14
N LYS A 666 -22.96 -12.73 -17.77
CA LYS A 666 -21.79 -13.61 -17.53
C LYS A 666 -20.85 -13.68 -18.76
N SER A 667 -21.35 -13.48 -19.97
CA SER A 667 -20.56 -13.46 -21.20
C SER A 667 -19.79 -12.16 -21.42
N THR A 668 -19.96 -11.13 -20.59
CA THR A 668 -19.20 -9.87 -20.69
C THR A 668 -17.75 -10.10 -20.34
N GLY A 669 -16.84 -9.69 -21.20
CA GLY A 669 -15.39 -9.81 -20.94
C GLY A 669 -14.88 -8.75 -19.97
N VAL A 670 -13.71 -9.01 -19.37
CA VAL A 670 -12.98 -8.05 -18.52
C VAL A 670 -11.56 -7.91 -19.08
N PRO A 671 -11.01 -6.70 -19.25
CA PRO A 671 -11.61 -5.39 -18.93
C PRO A 671 -12.86 -5.11 -19.76
N LEU A 672 -13.83 -4.41 -19.16
CA LEU A 672 -15.11 -4.08 -19.78
C LEU A 672 -14.89 -3.27 -21.07
N SER A 673 -15.75 -3.51 -22.07
CA SER A 673 -15.82 -2.62 -23.24
C SER A 673 -16.21 -1.20 -22.80
N GLU A 674 -15.96 -0.21 -23.65
CA GLU A 674 -16.38 1.17 -23.37
C GLU A 674 -17.90 1.24 -23.13
N THR A 675 -18.70 0.58 -23.96
CA THR A 675 -20.14 0.54 -23.83
C THR A 675 -20.59 -0.10 -22.52
N ASP A 676 -20.01 -1.25 -22.14
CA ASP A 676 -20.36 -1.96 -20.92
C ASP A 676 -19.96 -1.16 -19.68
N PHE A 677 -18.75 -0.56 -19.67
CA PHE A 677 -18.29 0.27 -18.58
C PHE A 677 -19.23 1.47 -18.35
N TYR A 678 -19.52 2.25 -19.39
CA TYR A 678 -20.42 3.41 -19.24
C TYR A 678 -21.89 3.03 -19.02
N SER A 679 -22.29 1.78 -19.22
CA SER A 679 -23.62 1.32 -18.83
C SER A 679 -23.80 1.17 -17.32
N ILE A 680 -22.71 0.91 -16.57
CA ILE A 680 -22.68 0.77 -15.11
C ILE A 680 -22.09 1.99 -14.40
N TYR A 681 -21.24 2.77 -15.09
CA TYR A 681 -20.70 4.03 -14.61
C TYR A 681 -21.73 5.14 -14.86
N GLN A 682 -22.50 5.48 -13.83
CA GLN A 682 -23.68 6.37 -13.96
C GLN A 682 -23.34 7.86 -13.86
N GLU A 683 -22.06 8.20 -13.59
CA GLU A 683 -21.64 9.58 -13.44
C GLU A 683 -21.54 10.31 -14.79
N THR A 684 -21.73 11.62 -14.73
CA THR A 684 -21.61 12.46 -15.94
C THR A 684 -20.14 12.45 -16.40
N ARG A 685 -19.91 12.13 -17.66
CA ARG A 685 -18.58 12.16 -18.27
C ARG A 685 -18.02 13.57 -18.22
N THR A 686 -17.14 13.85 -17.27
CA THR A 686 -16.40 15.11 -17.19
C THR A 686 -15.03 14.89 -17.86
N HIS A 687 -14.82 15.52 -19.01
CA HIS A 687 -13.52 15.49 -19.70
C HIS A 687 -12.56 16.46 -19.05
N PHE A 688 -11.68 15.97 -18.18
CA PHE A 688 -10.63 16.77 -17.53
C PHE A 688 -9.45 17.11 -18.46
N SER A 689 -9.33 16.43 -19.60
CA SER A 689 -8.12 16.42 -20.42
C SER A 689 -8.14 17.37 -21.60
N ASP A 690 -9.30 17.93 -21.96
CA ASP A 690 -9.45 18.78 -23.14
C ASP A 690 -9.34 20.28 -22.86
N LEU A 691 -8.64 20.65 -21.77
CA LEU A 691 -8.43 22.06 -21.44
C LEU A 691 -7.68 22.79 -22.55
N LYS A 692 -8.30 23.86 -23.04
CA LYS A 692 -7.77 24.71 -24.11
C LYS A 692 -7.21 26.02 -23.54
N PRO A 693 -6.32 26.69 -24.26
CA PRO A 693 -5.91 28.03 -23.90
C PRO A 693 -7.12 28.97 -23.69
N GLY A 694 -7.21 29.56 -22.53
CA GLY A 694 -8.34 30.36 -22.03
C GLY A 694 -9.06 29.72 -20.82
N GLU A 695 -8.89 28.41 -20.59
CA GLU A 695 -9.56 27.62 -19.56
C GLU A 695 -8.66 27.29 -18.35
N PHE A 696 -7.33 27.45 -18.50
CA PHE A 696 -6.40 27.16 -17.39
C PHE A 696 -6.58 28.12 -16.22
N THR A 697 -6.60 27.56 -15.04
CA THR A 697 -6.66 28.28 -13.74
C THR A 697 -5.46 27.90 -12.87
N THR A 698 -5.37 28.43 -11.66
CA THR A 698 -4.38 28.00 -10.65
C THR A 698 -4.65 26.60 -10.11
N LYS A 699 -5.82 26.02 -10.38
CA LYS A 699 -6.16 24.63 -10.07
C LYS A 699 -5.50 23.62 -11.04
N ASN A 700 -4.85 24.08 -12.10
CA ASN A 700 -4.15 23.25 -13.06
C ASN A 700 -2.65 23.12 -12.75
N SER A 701 -2.04 22.02 -13.22
CA SER A 701 -0.62 21.74 -13.00
C SER A 701 0.28 22.36 -14.09
N LEU A 702 1.58 22.48 -13.77
CA LEU A 702 2.58 22.88 -14.76
C LEU A 702 2.63 21.89 -15.94
N ARG A 703 2.42 20.60 -15.68
CA ARG A 703 2.44 19.55 -16.71
C ARG A 703 1.30 19.73 -17.72
N GLN A 704 0.09 19.99 -17.26
CA GLN A 704 -1.07 20.26 -18.14
C GLN A 704 -0.85 21.48 -19.03
N MET A 705 -0.16 22.51 -18.54
CA MET A 705 0.08 23.77 -19.26
C MET A 705 1.33 23.78 -20.14
N GLN A 706 2.24 22.79 -20.03
CA GLN A 706 3.56 22.83 -20.68
C GLN A 706 3.52 22.90 -22.20
N GLU A 707 2.52 22.31 -22.82
CA GLU A 707 2.38 22.29 -24.29
C GLU A 707 2.01 23.65 -24.83
N TYR A 708 1.27 24.44 -24.07
CA TYR A 708 0.69 25.71 -24.46
C TYR A 708 1.58 26.94 -24.16
N SER A 709 2.62 26.80 -23.30
CA SER A 709 3.46 27.95 -22.91
C SER A 709 4.96 27.68 -22.88
N ARG A 710 5.72 28.53 -23.62
CA ARG A 710 7.20 28.54 -23.51
C ARG A 710 7.68 28.95 -22.12
N LEU A 711 6.91 29.79 -21.42
CA LEU A 711 7.25 30.23 -20.06
C LEU A 711 7.12 29.06 -19.08
N VAL A 712 6.03 28.29 -19.17
CA VAL A 712 5.84 27.06 -18.36
C VAL A 712 7.01 26.10 -18.59
N ARG A 713 7.38 25.79 -19.84
CA ARG A 713 8.53 24.93 -20.13
C ARG A 713 9.86 25.44 -19.53
N ARG A 714 10.05 26.76 -19.46
CA ARG A 714 11.23 27.34 -18.79
C ARG A 714 11.19 27.13 -17.28
N TRP A 715 10.02 27.31 -16.65
CA TRP A 715 9.84 27.05 -15.24
C TRP A 715 10.05 25.57 -14.87
N ILE A 716 9.55 24.64 -15.67
CA ILE A 716 9.82 23.20 -15.53
C ILE A 716 11.34 22.91 -15.58
N LYS A 717 12.05 23.49 -16.54
CA LYS A 717 13.53 23.35 -16.63
C LYS A 717 14.22 23.91 -15.39
N LEU A 718 13.79 25.05 -14.90
CA LEU A 718 14.32 25.66 -13.67
C LEU A 718 14.05 24.76 -12.45
N GLY A 719 12.83 24.24 -12.31
CA GLY A 719 12.47 23.30 -11.24
C GLY A 719 13.37 22.06 -11.25
N LYS A 720 13.59 21.45 -12.40
CA LYS A 720 14.53 20.31 -12.56
C LYS A 720 15.96 20.64 -12.12
N ILE A 721 16.44 21.85 -12.44
CA ILE A 721 17.77 22.29 -12.02
C ILE A 721 17.81 22.50 -10.50
N LEU A 722 16.81 23.15 -9.94
CA LEU A 722 16.73 23.38 -8.50
C LEU A 722 16.68 22.08 -7.70
N VAL A 723 15.81 21.15 -8.07
CA VAL A 723 15.73 19.81 -7.43
C VAL A 723 17.08 19.10 -7.54
N ARG A 724 17.72 19.12 -8.72
CA ARG A 724 19.04 18.52 -8.89
C ARG A 724 20.11 19.14 -7.98
N LEU A 725 20.08 20.46 -7.74
CA LEU A 725 21.01 21.14 -6.84
C LEU A 725 20.70 20.82 -5.37
N MET A 726 19.44 20.76 -4.99
CA MET A 726 19.02 20.42 -3.62
C MET A 726 19.45 19.03 -3.20
N TYR A 727 19.40 18.06 -4.12
CA TYR A 727 19.72 16.66 -3.85
C TYR A 727 21.13 16.24 -4.28
N PHE A 728 22.00 17.17 -4.73
CA PHE A 728 23.39 16.83 -5.08
C PHE A 728 24.13 16.18 -3.90
N PRO A 729 24.87 15.06 -4.09
CA PRO A 729 25.25 14.43 -5.37
C PRO A 729 24.27 13.36 -5.92
N LYS A 730 23.09 13.19 -5.32
CA LYS A 730 22.07 12.24 -5.81
C LYS A 730 21.59 12.63 -7.22
N SER A 731 21.10 11.66 -7.99
CA SER A 731 20.53 11.91 -9.30
C SER A 731 19.05 12.26 -9.21
N LEU A 732 18.43 12.81 -10.27
CA LEU A 732 16.98 12.98 -10.35
C LEU A 732 16.20 11.64 -10.41
N ARG A 733 16.90 10.49 -10.45
CA ARG A 733 16.31 9.15 -10.31
C ARG A 733 16.28 8.67 -8.85
N ASP A 734 16.93 9.39 -7.95
CA ASP A 734 16.77 9.14 -6.50
C ASP A 734 15.29 9.30 -6.14
N PRO A 735 14.70 8.39 -5.37
CA PRO A 735 13.26 8.39 -5.07
C PRO A 735 12.74 9.72 -4.53
N GLU A 736 13.47 10.33 -3.61
CA GLU A 736 13.07 11.62 -3.00
C GLU A 736 13.13 12.78 -3.98
N ALA A 737 14.23 12.85 -4.76
CA ALA A 737 14.38 13.87 -5.78
C ALA A 737 13.30 13.74 -6.85
N ARG A 738 12.95 12.49 -7.21
CA ARG A 738 11.90 12.18 -8.17
C ARG A 738 10.52 12.55 -7.61
N MET A 739 10.19 12.14 -6.40
CA MET A 739 8.94 12.49 -5.73
C MET A 739 8.74 14.00 -5.65
N MET A 740 9.77 14.75 -5.20
CA MET A 740 9.70 16.22 -5.16
C MET A 740 9.50 16.83 -6.55
N LEU A 741 10.22 16.34 -7.55
CA LEU A 741 10.08 16.84 -8.91
C LEU A 741 8.67 16.61 -9.46
N GLU A 742 8.14 15.40 -9.30
CA GLU A 742 6.79 15.06 -9.75
C GLU A 742 5.74 15.88 -8.99
N GLY A 743 5.89 16.09 -7.68
CA GLY A 743 5.02 16.98 -6.89
C GLY A 743 4.99 18.42 -7.41
N ILE A 744 6.13 18.99 -7.83
CA ILE A 744 6.21 20.31 -8.44
C ILE A 744 5.55 20.34 -9.84
N LEU A 745 5.68 19.28 -10.61
CA LEU A 745 5.19 19.25 -11.98
C LEU A 745 3.70 18.92 -12.08
N GLU A 746 3.22 18.07 -11.21
CA GLU A 746 1.84 17.54 -11.22
C GLU A 746 0.94 18.23 -10.20
N GLY A 747 1.49 18.81 -9.15
CA GLY A 747 0.74 19.63 -8.20
C GLY A 747 0.06 20.80 -8.92
N ASN A 748 -1.18 21.08 -8.52
CA ASN A 748 -1.82 22.30 -8.98
C ASN A 748 -1.05 23.53 -8.48
N ILE A 749 -1.18 24.65 -9.18
CA ILE A 749 -0.39 25.86 -8.89
C ILE A 749 -0.63 26.37 -7.47
N ASP A 750 -1.86 26.30 -6.96
CA ASP A 750 -2.19 26.75 -5.60
C ASP A 750 -1.50 25.86 -4.56
N SER A 751 -1.53 24.53 -4.72
CA SER A 751 -0.84 23.57 -3.86
C SER A 751 0.68 23.81 -3.86
N VAL A 752 1.31 23.99 -5.04
CA VAL A 752 2.75 24.30 -5.15
C VAL A 752 3.11 25.62 -4.44
N CYS A 753 2.25 26.63 -4.54
CA CYS A 753 2.45 27.89 -3.81
C CYS A 753 2.36 27.69 -2.29
N ASN A 754 1.34 26.96 -1.82
CA ASN A 754 1.11 26.68 -0.41
C ASN A 754 2.27 25.88 0.21
N GLN A 755 2.67 24.78 -0.45
CA GLN A 755 3.79 23.95 0.02
C GLN A 755 5.15 24.64 -0.03
N SER A 756 5.31 25.70 -0.83
CA SER A 756 6.57 26.43 -0.91
C SER A 756 6.90 27.30 0.34
N GLY A 757 6.02 27.31 1.35
CA GLY A 757 6.21 28.18 2.54
C GLY A 757 6.24 29.67 2.20
N GLY A 758 5.51 30.09 1.15
CA GLY A 758 5.44 31.48 0.70
C GLY A 758 6.60 31.97 -0.20
N ILE A 759 7.55 31.05 -0.53
CA ILE A 759 8.66 31.38 -1.45
C ILE A 759 8.12 31.61 -2.87
N ILE A 760 7.18 30.80 -3.30
CA ILE A 760 6.52 30.92 -4.61
C ILE A 760 5.20 31.68 -4.41
N LYS A 761 5.14 32.93 -4.90
CA LYS A 761 3.97 33.78 -4.72
C LYS A 761 2.87 33.49 -5.76
N LYS A 762 1.60 33.36 -5.31
CA LYS A 762 0.41 33.19 -6.17
C LYS A 762 0.41 34.20 -7.34
N LYS A 763 0.76 35.49 -7.12
CA LYS A 763 0.84 36.51 -8.17
C LYS A 763 1.84 36.17 -9.29
N THR A 764 2.95 35.51 -8.96
CA THR A 764 3.95 35.07 -9.97
C THR A 764 3.40 33.92 -10.79
N MET A 765 2.78 32.97 -10.15
CA MET A 765 2.21 31.78 -10.80
C MET A 765 0.97 32.11 -11.61
N SER A 766 0.13 33.07 -11.20
CA SER A 766 -0.98 33.59 -12.03
C SER A 766 -0.50 34.16 -13.38
N ARG A 767 0.71 34.74 -13.45
CA ARG A 767 1.32 35.19 -14.74
C ARG A 767 1.71 33.99 -15.62
N ILE A 768 2.11 32.87 -15.02
CA ILE A 768 2.44 31.63 -15.72
C ILE A 768 1.17 31.02 -16.31
N VAL A 769 0.10 30.92 -15.53
CA VAL A 769 -1.24 30.51 -15.99
C VAL A 769 -1.72 31.41 -17.12
N ALA A 770 -1.65 32.74 -16.96
CA ALA A 770 -2.01 33.70 -18.00
C ALA A 770 -1.20 33.49 -19.29
N SER A 771 0.05 33.03 -19.18
CA SER A 771 0.88 32.74 -20.36
C SER A 771 0.42 31.49 -21.12
N ALA A 772 -0.16 30.51 -20.44
CA ALA A 772 -0.73 29.29 -21.03
C ALA A 772 -2.08 29.59 -21.70
N ASN A 773 -2.84 30.55 -21.16
CA ASN A 773 -4.12 31.00 -21.68
C ASN A 773 -4.02 31.93 -22.91
N ARG A 774 -2.85 32.48 -23.19
CA ARG A 774 -2.68 33.32 -24.39
C ARG A 774 -2.75 32.46 -25.66
N ARG A 775 -3.82 32.62 -26.42
CA ARG A 775 -3.89 32.06 -27.78
C ARG A 775 -2.66 32.56 -28.55
N LYS A 776 -1.78 31.66 -28.95
CA LYS A 776 -0.85 31.99 -30.02
C LYS A 776 -1.65 31.96 -31.33
N THR A 777 -1.83 33.09 -31.92
CA THR A 777 -1.93 33.16 -33.40
C THR A 777 -0.64 32.53 -33.92
N VAL A 778 -0.76 31.33 -34.47
CA VAL A 778 0.29 30.65 -35.23
C VAL A 778 0.44 31.39 -36.55
#